data_3de9a505864d49c3753cd6c4b29578b3
#
_entry.id   3de9a505864d49c3753cd6c4b29578b3
#
_cell.length_a   1.000
_cell.length_b   1.000
_cell.length_c   1.000
_cell.angle_alpha   90.00
_cell.angle_beta   90.00
_cell.angle_gamma   90.00
#
_symmetry.space_group_name_H-M   'P 1'
#
loop_
_entity.id
_entity.type
_entity.pdbx_description
1 polymer ?
#
loop_
_entity_poly.entity_id
_entity_poly.type
_entity_poly.pdbx_seq_one_letter_code
_entity_poly.pdbx_strand_id
1 'polypeptide(L)'
;MSSPSSTSARLGRPGLVLTAVAVVAVLAGALVGGAAVAPALGDPGPLVRWGALLARVIHDLAAAATVGLLVLAAFLAPETTRTNRRVAATRLASVTAAVWALAGLVGVLLTFAQLAGIPVFAAGYLDQFVSFAWELEVTRVGLISLGLAAVVAAGAAVASSRPAMAWLAALSVFAVLPLALAGHAAGAANHDTAVNTLAVHLVGVTLWLGGLLALAVMRPTLGSDLGVTVQRYSTLALWSFVAVAVSGVLNAALRLGGLAGLDTAYGLLVVAKVLALVGLGYAGWRHRQALTGRLLEGAQGVGDFARLVLAELALMGLAVGVAVALARSAPPVPDTPIAEPTPAEVFTGYPAPAPLTGTAWFTTWRADWLWLAVAVLMVGLYLVGWWRLRRRGDAWPVARVVLWVLGWAVFVFATSGGPGVYGRVLFSAHMVMHMAVAMLVPLLLVPAAPLTLALRALPSRPDKTWGPREVILQLVHSRYLGALANPVVASALFFFSLAIFYYSPLFELALTTHTGHVAMMVHFLLSGYLFVWVLIGIDPGPKRWSPLLLLVVLFATMAFHAFFGVIMTGGTTLLAPDFFGRLDLSWVPDPLDDQHRAGAIAWGVGEAPTLALALIVAAQWVRSDRVEARRRDRQADRDGDAELAAYNAQLAQRRAAHEQAERTRAERAAQRARRGTPGQGG
;
A
#
# COMPACT_ATOMS: atom_id res chain seq x y z
N MET A 1 -4.78 -0.45 50.71
CA MET A 1 -5.87 -0.23 49.73
C MET A 1 -5.76 1.20 49.19
N SER A 2 -5.09 1.41 48.09
CA SER A 2 -5.01 2.71 47.41
C SER A 2 -6.25 2.91 46.55
N SER A 3 -6.96 4.02 46.74
CA SER A 3 -8.25 4.32 46.13
C SER A 3 -8.19 4.29 44.57
N PRO A 4 -9.15 3.63 43.92
CA PRO A 4 -9.17 3.49 42.45
C PRO A 4 -9.38 4.83 41.71
N SER A 5 -9.79 5.89 42.40
CA SER A 5 -10.08 7.21 41.82
C SER A 5 -8.84 8.05 41.39
N SER A 6 -7.66 7.79 41.94
CA SER A 6 -6.46 8.59 41.60
C SER A 6 -5.74 8.08 40.33
N THR A 7 -5.93 6.83 39.97
CA THR A 7 -5.26 6.22 38.79
C THR A 7 -6.02 6.54 37.50
N SER A 8 -7.35 6.50 37.52
CA SER A 8 -8.19 6.86 36.36
C SER A 8 -8.08 8.34 35.98
N ALA A 9 -7.99 9.24 36.97
CA ALA A 9 -7.79 10.69 36.75
C ALA A 9 -6.41 11.02 36.14
N ARG A 10 -5.35 10.24 36.42
CA ARG A 10 -4.03 10.43 35.83
C ARG A 10 -3.90 9.93 34.40
N LEU A 11 -4.67 8.91 34.02
CA LEU A 11 -4.72 8.37 32.66
C LEU A 11 -5.42 9.30 31.67
N GLY A 12 -6.39 10.09 32.13
CA GLY A 12 -7.16 11.01 31.27
C GLY A 12 -6.46 12.34 30.93
N ARG A 13 -5.48 12.79 31.75
CA ARG A 13 -4.84 14.11 31.57
C ARG A 13 -4.25 14.37 30.19
N PRO A 14 -3.47 13.46 29.56
CA PRO A 14 -2.90 13.69 28.23
C PRO A 14 -3.97 13.92 27.16
N GLY A 15 -5.01 13.08 27.14
CA GLY A 15 -6.13 13.24 26.22
C GLY A 15 -6.93 14.51 26.44
N LEU A 16 -7.16 14.89 27.70
CA LEU A 16 -7.87 16.13 28.04
C LEU A 16 -7.12 17.39 27.59
N VAL A 17 -5.80 17.47 27.82
CA VAL A 17 -4.99 18.61 27.36
C VAL A 17 -5.03 18.71 25.84
N LEU A 18 -4.80 17.61 25.14
CA LEU A 18 -4.87 17.54 23.68
C LEU A 18 -6.21 18.03 23.16
N THR A 19 -7.31 17.48 23.68
CA THR A 19 -8.68 17.81 23.23
C THR A 19 -9.05 19.25 23.56
N ALA A 20 -8.75 19.74 24.77
CA ALA A 20 -9.06 21.10 25.18
C ALA A 20 -8.33 22.12 24.29
N VAL A 21 -7.02 21.92 24.05
CA VAL A 21 -6.26 22.81 23.17
C VAL A 21 -6.77 22.75 21.74
N ALA A 22 -7.10 21.55 21.22
CA ALA A 22 -7.63 21.40 19.86
C ALA A 22 -9.00 22.10 19.70
N VAL A 23 -9.88 21.99 20.71
CA VAL A 23 -11.18 22.68 20.70
C VAL A 23 -10.99 24.20 20.74
N VAL A 24 -10.16 24.73 21.61
CA VAL A 24 -9.87 26.17 21.65
C VAL A 24 -9.27 26.66 20.33
N ALA A 25 -8.32 25.88 19.78
CA ALA A 25 -7.67 26.23 18.52
C ALA A 25 -8.63 26.21 17.32
N VAL A 26 -9.54 25.23 17.24
CA VAL A 26 -10.53 25.20 16.13
C VAL A 26 -11.53 26.33 16.24
N LEU A 27 -11.98 26.69 17.44
CA LEU A 27 -12.89 27.81 17.64
C LEU A 27 -12.22 29.15 17.25
N ALA A 28 -11.00 29.40 17.73
CA ALA A 28 -10.22 30.58 17.37
C ALA A 28 -9.90 30.62 15.86
N GLY A 29 -9.45 29.50 15.30
CA GLY A 29 -9.15 29.39 13.88
C GLY A 29 -10.38 29.59 12.98
N ALA A 30 -11.55 29.11 13.40
CA ALA A 30 -12.80 29.29 12.66
C ALA A 30 -13.28 30.77 12.65
N LEU A 31 -13.01 31.50 13.73
CA LEU A 31 -13.28 32.94 13.77
C LEU A 31 -12.32 33.71 12.85
N VAL A 32 -11.03 33.37 12.85
CA VAL A 32 -10.04 34.03 12.00
C VAL A 32 -10.25 33.70 10.51
N GLY A 33 -10.45 32.41 10.19
CA GLY A 33 -10.58 31.92 8.82
C GLY A 33 -11.96 31.98 8.21
N GLY A 34 -12.97 32.47 8.97
CA GLY A 34 -14.35 32.57 8.50
C GLY A 34 -15.10 31.24 8.35
N ALA A 35 -14.55 30.14 8.86
CA ALA A 35 -15.08 28.79 8.67
C ALA A 35 -16.47 28.54 9.27
N ALA A 36 -16.93 29.40 10.18
CA ALA A 36 -18.25 29.35 10.81
C ALA A 36 -19.20 30.49 10.38
N VAL A 37 -18.81 31.27 9.38
CA VAL A 37 -19.67 32.34 8.81
C VAL A 37 -20.89 31.69 8.14
N ALA A 38 -22.06 32.33 8.31
CA ALA A 38 -23.28 31.87 7.66
C ALA A 38 -23.15 32.01 6.14
N PRO A 39 -23.42 30.96 5.34
CA PRO A 39 -23.46 31.11 3.90
C PRO A 39 -24.58 32.04 3.48
N ALA A 40 -24.41 32.73 2.33
CA ALA A 40 -25.41 33.66 1.81
C ALA A 40 -26.72 32.97 1.40
N LEU A 41 -26.68 31.71 1.04
CA LEU A 41 -27.81 30.87 0.65
C LEU A 41 -27.78 29.55 1.42
N GLY A 42 -28.95 29.10 1.91
CA GLY A 42 -29.07 27.77 2.51
C GLY A 42 -28.30 27.62 3.82
N ASP A 43 -28.48 28.52 4.81
CA ASP A 43 -27.84 28.38 6.12
C ASP A 43 -28.45 27.22 6.94
N PRO A 44 -27.70 26.14 7.22
CA PRO A 44 -28.20 25.03 8.04
C PRO A 44 -28.26 25.34 9.53
N GLY A 45 -27.86 26.56 9.92
CA GLY A 45 -27.89 27.06 11.30
C GLY A 45 -26.59 26.87 12.08
N PRO A 46 -26.45 27.58 13.23
CA PRO A 46 -25.21 27.59 14.00
C PRO A 46 -24.84 26.24 14.58
N LEU A 47 -25.80 25.37 14.92
CA LEU A 47 -25.55 24.03 15.40
C LEU A 47 -24.74 23.20 14.38
N VAL A 48 -25.10 23.27 13.10
CA VAL A 48 -24.45 22.55 12.04
C VAL A 48 -23.06 23.12 11.78
N ARG A 49 -22.93 24.45 11.69
CA ARG A 49 -21.66 25.14 11.42
C ARG A 49 -20.59 24.84 12.47
N TRP A 50 -20.92 25.04 13.75
CA TRP A 50 -19.98 24.79 14.86
C TRP A 50 -19.87 23.31 15.22
N GLY A 51 -20.99 22.60 15.20
CA GLY A 51 -21.02 21.15 15.51
C GLY A 51 -20.16 20.33 14.55
N ALA A 52 -20.14 20.65 13.26
CA ALA A 52 -19.31 19.96 12.27
C ALA A 52 -17.80 20.14 12.54
N LEU A 53 -17.38 21.33 12.99
CA LEU A 53 -15.98 21.57 13.39
C LEU A 53 -15.59 20.75 14.62
N LEU A 54 -16.45 20.73 15.64
CA LEU A 54 -16.20 19.97 16.87
C LEU A 54 -16.24 18.47 16.64
N ALA A 55 -17.22 17.98 15.88
CA ALA A 55 -17.30 16.56 15.49
C ALA A 55 -16.03 16.12 14.73
N ARG A 56 -15.50 16.98 13.86
CA ARG A 56 -14.27 16.69 13.12
C ARG A 56 -13.04 16.61 14.04
N VAL A 57 -12.89 17.52 15.01
CA VAL A 57 -11.80 17.44 16.00
C VAL A 57 -11.87 16.13 16.77
N ILE A 58 -13.06 15.76 17.29
CA ILE A 58 -13.23 14.51 18.05
C ILE A 58 -12.93 13.30 17.18
N HIS A 59 -13.42 13.29 15.94
CA HIS A 59 -13.17 12.26 14.95
C HIS A 59 -11.65 12.05 14.71
N ASP A 60 -10.92 13.12 14.41
CA ASP A 60 -9.50 13.04 14.04
C ASP A 60 -8.64 12.62 15.25
N LEU A 61 -8.95 13.12 16.46
CA LEU A 61 -8.26 12.72 17.68
C LEU A 61 -8.54 11.26 18.07
N ALA A 62 -9.79 10.81 17.94
CA ALA A 62 -10.17 9.44 18.23
C ALA A 62 -9.57 8.43 17.21
N ALA A 63 -9.53 8.80 15.92
CA ALA A 63 -8.86 8.05 14.89
C ALA A 63 -7.36 7.89 15.20
N ALA A 64 -6.67 9.00 15.49
CA ALA A 64 -5.25 8.97 15.86
C ALA A 64 -5.01 8.13 17.12
N ALA A 65 -5.82 8.27 18.16
CA ALA A 65 -5.72 7.46 19.38
C ALA A 65 -5.85 5.96 19.08
N THR A 66 -6.83 5.58 18.25
CA THR A 66 -7.07 4.19 17.84
C THR A 66 -5.86 3.61 17.10
N VAL A 67 -5.38 4.31 16.06
CA VAL A 67 -4.18 3.92 15.29
C VAL A 67 -2.98 3.78 16.23
N GLY A 68 -2.72 4.76 17.08
CA GLY A 68 -1.58 4.76 18.00
C GLY A 68 -1.60 3.63 19.01
N LEU A 69 -2.76 3.33 19.60
CA LEU A 69 -2.92 2.23 20.57
C LEU A 69 -2.70 0.86 19.91
N LEU A 70 -3.24 0.64 18.71
CA LEU A 70 -3.05 -0.61 17.96
C LEU A 70 -1.60 -0.78 17.49
N VAL A 71 -0.96 0.30 17.01
CA VAL A 71 0.47 0.29 16.62
C VAL A 71 1.36 0.03 17.84
N LEU A 72 1.06 0.65 18.99
CA LEU A 72 1.79 0.39 20.22
C LEU A 72 1.67 -1.07 20.65
N ALA A 73 0.46 -1.62 20.62
CA ALA A 73 0.20 -3.02 21.02
C ALA A 73 0.87 -4.03 20.08
N ALA A 74 0.88 -3.76 18.76
CA ALA A 74 1.41 -4.69 17.77
C ALA A 74 2.94 -4.62 17.62
N PHE A 75 3.53 -3.40 17.64
CA PHE A 75 4.89 -3.17 17.13
C PHE A 75 5.85 -2.49 18.10
N LEU A 76 5.36 -1.69 19.05
CA LEU A 76 6.23 -0.84 19.86
C LEU A 76 6.51 -1.43 21.26
N ALA A 77 5.47 -1.89 21.97
CA ALA A 77 5.60 -2.37 23.33
C ALA A 77 6.22 -3.78 23.39
N PRO A 78 7.27 -4.00 24.22
CA PRO A 78 7.79 -5.32 24.53
C PRO A 78 6.73 -6.24 25.12
N GLU A 79 6.88 -7.54 24.92
CA GLU A 79 6.01 -8.55 25.52
C GLU A 79 6.42 -8.80 26.98
N THR A 80 5.45 -8.87 27.87
CA THR A 80 5.67 -9.22 29.28
C THR A 80 4.58 -10.12 29.77
N THR A 81 4.94 -11.11 30.58
CA THR A 81 4.00 -12.02 31.24
C THR A 81 3.32 -11.40 32.47
N ARG A 82 3.88 -10.31 33.01
CA ARG A 82 3.43 -9.70 34.27
C ARG A 82 2.24 -8.74 34.15
N THR A 83 2.03 -8.17 32.99
CA THR A 83 0.94 -7.19 32.75
C THR A 83 0.27 -7.43 31.42
N ASN A 84 -1.05 -7.42 31.40
CA ASN A 84 -1.85 -7.65 30.19
C ASN A 84 -1.95 -6.36 29.35
N ARG A 85 -0.76 -5.75 29.03
CA ARG A 85 -0.65 -4.46 28.31
C ARG A 85 -1.40 -4.46 27.00
N ARG A 86 -1.33 -5.57 26.26
CA ARG A 86 -2.02 -5.69 24.96
C ARG A 86 -3.52 -5.61 25.13
N VAL A 87 -4.08 -6.32 26.10
CA VAL A 87 -5.52 -6.26 26.37
C VAL A 87 -5.95 -4.86 26.82
N ALA A 88 -5.14 -4.18 27.64
CA ALA A 88 -5.44 -2.80 28.01
C ALA A 88 -5.43 -1.85 26.82
N ALA A 89 -4.41 -1.96 25.93
CA ALA A 89 -4.29 -1.13 24.74
C ALA A 89 -5.42 -1.42 23.73
N THR A 90 -5.80 -2.69 23.51
CA THR A 90 -6.89 -3.05 22.58
C THR A 90 -8.27 -2.66 23.12
N ARG A 91 -8.52 -2.78 24.41
CA ARG A 91 -9.76 -2.26 25.02
C ARG A 91 -9.88 -0.75 24.84
N LEU A 92 -8.82 0.00 25.10
CA LEU A 92 -8.79 1.44 24.85
C LEU A 92 -8.95 1.75 23.37
N ALA A 93 -8.31 0.98 22.48
CA ALA A 93 -8.46 1.13 21.04
C ALA A 93 -9.89 0.87 20.57
N SER A 94 -10.59 -0.12 21.15
CA SER A 94 -12.01 -0.37 20.87
C SER A 94 -12.89 0.81 21.28
N VAL A 95 -12.66 1.37 22.48
CA VAL A 95 -13.41 2.55 22.95
C VAL A 95 -13.14 3.77 22.08
N THR A 96 -11.87 4.05 21.76
CA THR A 96 -11.53 5.20 20.90
C THR A 96 -12.03 5.01 19.47
N ALA A 97 -12.05 3.78 18.94
CA ALA A 97 -12.63 3.48 17.64
C ALA A 97 -14.16 3.63 17.63
N ALA A 98 -14.85 3.29 18.71
CA ALA A 98 -16.29 3.55 18.86
C ALA A 98 -16.58 5.06 18.90
N VAL A 99 -15.77 5.84 19.63
CA VAL A 99 -15.86 7.31 19.62
C VAL A 99 -15.58 7.86 18.23
N TRP A 100 -14.59 7.33 17.53
CA TRP A 100 -14.28 7.69 16.13
C TRP A 100 -15.47 7.42 15.21
N ALA A 101 -16.07 6.23 15.28
CA ALA A 101 -17.25 5.89 14.49
C ALA A 101 -18.44 6.80 14.80
N LEU A 102 -18.71 7.06 16.10
CA LEU A 102 -19.81 7.95 16.50
C LEU A 102 -19.58 9.39 16.03
N ALA A 103 -18.37 9.93 16.21
CA ALA A 103 -18.03 11.26 15.72
C ALA A 103 -18.07 11.34 14.19
N GLY A 104 -17.70 10.24 13.51
CA GLY A 104 -17.84 10.09 12.06
C GLY A 104 -19.30 10.14 11.61
N LEU A 105 -20.20 9.43 12.29
CA LEU A 105 -21.64 9.47 12.01
C LEU A 105 -22.19 10.88 12.17
N VAL A 106 -21.90 11.53 13.30
CA VAL A 106 -22.31 12.93 13.54
C VAL A 106 -21.73 13.85 12.46
N GLY A 107 -20.45 13.66 12.11
CA GLY A 107 -19.78 14.44 11.07
C GLY A 107 -20.43 14.29 9.69
N VAL A 108 -20.81 13.08 9.28
CA VAL A 108 -21.51 12.83 8.00
C VAL A 108 -22.88 13.48 7.98
N LEU A 109 -23.66 13.34 9.05
CA LEU A 109 -24.97 13.99 9.18
C LEU A 109 -24.84 15.53 9.07
N LEU A 110 -23.93 16.14 9.82
CA LEU A 110 -23.73 17.58 9.79
C LEU A 110 -23.17 18.08 8.45
N THR A 111 -22.33 17.29 7.79
CA THR A 111 -21.78 17.62 6.46
C THR A 111 -22.88 17.56 5.40
N PHE A 112 -23.76 16.56 5.45
CA PHE A 112 -24.92 16.50 4.57
C PHE A 112 -25.85 17.70 4.76
N ALA A 113 -26.15 18.07 6.02
CA ALA A 113 -26.95 19.27 6.33
C ALA A 113 -26.33 20.55 5.74
N GLN A 114 -25.00 20.69 5.78
CA GLN A 114 -24.30 21.82 5.15
C GLN A 114 -24.43 21.82 3.62
N LEU A 115 -24.30 20.67 2.97
CA LEU A 115 -24.41 20.57 1.52
C LEU A 115 -25.85 20.80 1.05
N ALA A 116 -26.83 20.27 1.79
CA ALA A 116 -28.25 20.46 1.50
C ALA A 116 -28.78 21.88 1.88
N GLY A 117 -28.03 22.64 2.69
CA GLY A 117 -28.43 23.96 3.16
C GLY A 117 -29.62 23.94 4.12
N ILE A 118 -29.89 22.82 4.80
CA ILE A 118 -31.04 22.63 5.68
C ILE A 118 -30.62 22.21 7.10
N PRO A 119 -31.33 22.64 8.15
CA PRO A 119 -31.09 22.20 9.52
C PRO A 119 -31.29 20.68 9.69
N VAL A 120 -30.49 20.02 10.55
CA VAL A 120 -30.56 18.55 10.80
C VAL A 120 -31.95 18.12 11.31
N PHE A 121 -32.65 18.99 12.01
CA PHE A 121 -33.98 18.69 12.55
C PHE A 121 -35.13 19.20 11.66
N ALA A 122 -34.85 19.67 10.45
CA ALA A 122 -35.87 20.08 9.50
C ALA A 122 -36.73 18.87 9.05
N ALA A 123 -37.99 19.11 8.77
CA ALA A 123 -38.87 18.08 8.22
C ALA A 123 -38.33 17.59 6.88
N GLY A 124 -38.29 16.26 6.68
CA GLY A 124 -37.77 15.62 5.47
C GLY A 124 -36.24 15.51 5.38
N TYR A 125 -35.47 15.97 6.39
CA TYR A 125 -34.01 15.86 6.38
C TYR A 125 -33.54 14.42 6.29
N LEU A 126 -34.10 13.50 7.09
CA LEU A 126 -33.69 12.09 7.10
C LEU A 126 -34.05 11.39 5.78
N ASP A 127 -35.16 11.72 5.15
CA ASP A 127 -35.55 11.15 3.86
C ASP A 127 -34.56 11.59 2.76
N GLN A 128 -34.18 12.86 2.76
CA GLN A 128 -33.15 13.37 1.85
C GLN A 128 -31.79 12.74 2.13
N PHE A 129 -31.41 12.61 3.40
CA PHE A 129 -30.15 11.98 3.77
C PHE A 129 -30.07 10.52 3.28
N VAL A 130 -31.11 9.73 3.53
CA VAL A 130 -31.15 8.33 3.10
C VAL A 130 -31.12 8.21 1.57
N SER A 131 -31.80 9.11 0.85
CA SER A 131 -31.87 9.09 -0.61
C SER A 131 -30.57 9.53 -1.29
N PHE A 132 -29.85 10.52 -0.73
CA PHE A 132 -28.76 11.20 -1.45
C PHE A 132 -27.38 11.07 -0.78
N ALA A 133 -27.26 10.60 0.48
CA ALA A 133 -25.97 10.57 1.18
C ALA A 133 -24.94 9.65 0.50
N TRP A 134 -25.37 8.62 -0.20
CA TRP A 134 -24.48 7.72 -0.95
C TRP A 134 -24.06 8.29 -2.31
N GLU A 135 -24.90 9.10 -2.92
CA GLU A 135 -24.64 9.73 -4.23
C GLU A 135 -23.58 10.84 -4.13
N LEU A 136 -23.58 11.57 -3.02
CA LEU A 136 -22.62 12.62 -2.77
C LEU A 136 -21.26 12.03 -2.33
N GLU A 137 -20.20 12.31 -3.08
CA GLU A 137 -18.85 11.75 -2.82
C GLU A 137 -18.38 12.02 -1.38
N VAL A 138 -18.54 13.25 -0.89
CA VAL A 138 -18.06 13.65 0.45
C VAL A 138 -18.74 12.85 1.57
N THR A 139 -20.04 12.62 1.48
CA THR A 139 -20.78 11.80 2.46
C THR A 139 -20.52 10.33 2.27
N ARG A 140 -20.41 9.84 1.03
CA ARG A 140 -20.07 8.45 0.71
C ARG A 140 -18.72 8.03 1.31
N VAL A 141 -17.66 8.81 1.11
CA VAL A 141 -16.35 8.51 1.71
C VAL A 141 -16.36 8.58 3.23
N GLY A 142 -17.18 9.48 3.79
CA GLY A 142 -17.43 9.55 5.23
C GLY A 142 -18.12 8.29 5.78
N LEU A 143 -19.13 7.78 5.08
CA LEU A 143 -19.84 6.54 5.42
C LEU A 143 -18.92 5.32 5.32
N ILE A 144 -18.07 5.26 4.30
CA ILE A 144 -17.06 4.18 4.17
C ILE A 144 -16.10 4.22 5.36
N SER A 145 -15.53 5.38 5.69
CA SER A 145 -14.63 5.55 6.84
C SER A 145 -15.32 5.17 8.16
N LEU A 146 -16.58 5.58 8.35
CA LEU A 146 -17.41 5.19 9.50
C LEU A 146 -17.56 3.66 9.60
N GLY A 147 -17.93 2.99 8.52
CA GLY A 147 -18.07 1.54 8.47
C GLY A 147 -16.77 0.81 8.84
N LEU A 148 -15.64 1.26 8.29
CA LEU A 148 -14.32 0.73 8.61
C LEU A 148 -13.94 0.98 10.08
N ALA A 149 -14.23 2.16 10.63
CA ALA A 149 -14.00 2.48 12.04
C ALA A 149 -14.83 1.59 12.97
N ALA A 150 -16.09 1.29 12.61
CA ALA A 150 -16.95 0.38 13.36
C ALA A 150 -16.39 -1.06 13.34
N VAL A 151 -15.89 -1.53 12.21
CA VAL A 151 -15.21 -2.83 12.10
C VAL A 151 -13.95 -2.87 12.98
N VAL A 152 -13.15 -1.78 12.98
CA VAL A 152 -11.98 -1.68 13.87
C VAL A 152 -12.41 -1.72 15.34
N ALA A 153 -13.49 -1.02 15.72
CA ALA A 153 -14.00 -1.02 17.10
C ALA A 153 -14.42 -2.42 17.55
N ALA A 154 -15.20 -3.12 16.74
CA ALA A 154 -15.63 -4.49 17.01
C ALA A 154 -14.45 -5.48 17.03
N GLY A 155 -13.56 -5.38 16.06
CA GLY A 155 -12.37 -6.21 15.98
C GLY A 155 -11.43 -6.02 17.17
N ALA A 156 -11.20 -4.78 17.61
CA ALA A 156 -10.36 -4.46 18.76
C ALA A 156 -10.95 -4.96 20.10
N ALA A 157 -12.29 -5.04 20.21
CA ALA A 157 -12.97 -5.59 21.39
C ALA A 157 -12.65 -7.07 21.63
N VAL A 158 -12.44 -7.83 20.55
CA VAL A 158 -12.21 -9.30 20.60
C VAL A 158 -10.77 -9.70 20.30
N ALA A 159 -9.92 -8.78 19.82
CA ALA A 159 -8.55 -9.08 19.43
C ALA A 159 -7.69 -9.48 20.64
N SER A 160 -7.12 -10.68 20.61
CA SER A 160 -6.22 -11.21 21.64
C SER A 160 -4.80 -11.47 21.12
N SER A 161 -4.64 -11.66 19.82
CA SER A 161 -3.38 -12.03 19.20
C SER A 161 -2.67 -10.82 18.56
N ARG A 162 -1.32 -10.86 18.54
CA ARG A 162 -0.50 -9.81 17.91
C ARG A 162 -0.80 -9.65 16.41
N PRO A 163 -0.94 -10.73 15.61
CA PRO A 163 -1.35 -10.60 14.22
C PRO A 163 -2.68 -9.86 14.03
N ALA A 164 -3.69 -10.17 14.87
CA ALA A 164 -4.98 -9.48 14.81
C ALA A 164 -4.83 -7.97 15.06
N MET A 165 -4.02 -7.59 16.07
CA MET A 165 -3.74 -6.17 16.35
C MET A 165 -3.00 -5.48 15.19
N ALA A 166 -2.06 -6.18 14.55
CA ALA A 166 -1.34 -5.64 13.39
C ALA A 166 -2.26 -5.43 12.18
N TRP A 167 -3.18 -6.36 11.92
CA TRP A 167 -4.18 -6.20 10.88
C TRP A 167 -5.18 -5.09 11.18
N LEU A 168 -5.61 -4.97 12.44
CA LEU A 168 -6.48 -3.87 12.86
C LEU A 168 -5.76 -2.51 12.79
N ALA A 169 -4.46 -2.45 13.10
CA ALA A 169 -3.66 -1.24 12.92
C ALA A 169 -3.59 -0.86 11.43
N ALA A 170 -3.35 -1.81 10.54
CA ALA A 170 -3.36 -1.58 9.10
C ALA A 170 -4.74 -1.13 8.60
N LEU A 171 -5.81 -1.79 9.04
CA LEU A 171 -7.19 -1.43 8.72
C LEU A 171 -7.55 -0.03 9.23
N SER A 172 -7.11 0.34 10.45
CA SER A 172 -7.38 1.68 11.01
C SER A 172 -6.66 2.79 10.24
N VAL A 173 -5.43 2.54 9.76
CA VAL A 173 -4.73 3.45 8.85
C VAL A 173 -5.46 3.54 7.50
N PHE A 174 -5.88 2.41 6.96
CA PHE A 174 -6.64 2.37 5.71
C PHE A 174 -7.98 3.13 5.82
N ALA A 175 -8.67 3.04 6.96
CA ALA A 175 -9.95 3.70 7.22
C ALA A 175 -9.88 5.24 7.22
N VAL A 176 -8.68 5.81 7.38
CA VAL A 176 -8.45 7.26 7.30
C VAL A 176 -8.27 7.74 5.86
N LEU A 177 -7.82 6.89 4.92
CA LEU A 177 -7.50 7.25 3.54
C LEU A 177 -8.68 7.80 2.74
N PRO A 178 -9.92 7.27 2.82
CA PRO A 178 -11.07 7.82 2.09
C PRO A 178 -11.29 9.30 2.35
N LEU A 179 -10.95 9.79 3.54
CA LEU A 179 -11.11 11.20 3.92
C LEU A 179 -10.19 12.16 3.14
N ALA A 180 -9.16 11.65 2.48
CA ALA A 180 -8.33 12.46 1.59
C ALA A 180 -9.07 12.86 0.30
N LEU A 181 -10.08 12.10 -0.10
CA LEU A 181 -10.94 12.39 -1.25
C LEU A 181 -12.01 13.45 -0.91
N ALA A 182 -12.31 13.68 0.39
CA ALA A 182 -13.30 14.65 0.83
C ALA A 182 -12.69 16.05 0.95
N GLY A 183 -13.41 17.06 0.49
CA GLY A 183 -13.06 18.48 0.70
C GLY A 183 -12.66 19.22 -0.57
N HIS A 184 -12.15 20.45 -0.42
CA HIS A 184 -11.77 21.36 -1.52
C HIS A 184 -10.72 20.81 -2.50
N ALA A 185 -10.14 19.65 -2.23
CA ALA A 185 -9.26 18.96 -3.18
C ALA A 185 -10.03 18.40 -4.37
N ALA A 186 -11.34 18.19 -4.25
CA ALA A 186 -12.14 17.49 -5.27
C ALA A 186 -12.41 18.31 -6.54
N GLY A 187 -12.24 19.63 -6.53
CA GLY A 187 -12.53 20.50 -7.67
C GLY A 187 -11.35 21.33 -8.22
N ALA A 188 -10.15 21.20 -7.62
CA ALA A 188 -9.01 22.06 -7.96
C ALA A 188 -8.14 21.50 -9.08
N ALA A 189 -7.52 22.37 -9.86
CA ALA A 189 -6.40 22.01 -10.72
C ALA A 189 -5.34 21.25 -9.88
N ASN A 190 -4.80 20.15 -10.41
CA ASN A 190 -3.92 19.23 -9.68
C ASN A 190 -4.59 18.39 -8.56
N HIS A 191 -5.86 18.02 -8.75
CA HIS A 191 -6.64 17.18 -7.83
C HIS A 191 -5.85 15.96 -7.30
N ASP A 192 -5.22 15.19 -8.19
CA ASP A 192 -4.45 14.00 -7.84
C ASP A 192 -3.33 14.31 -6.82
N THR A 193 -2.61 15.41 -7.02
CA THR A 193 -1.54 15.84 -6.11
C THR A 193 -2.09 16.24 -4.75
N ALA A 194 -3.21 16.96 -4.71
CA ALA A 194 -3.84 17.40 -3.48
C ALA A 194 -4.35 16.22 -2.65
N VAL A 195 -5.00 15.24 -3.28
CA VAL A 195 -5.49 14.01 -2.62
C VAL A 195 -4.34 13.17 -2.09
N ASN A 196 -3.31 12.93 -2.91
CA ASN A 196 -2.17 12.11 -2.52
C ASN A 196 -1.39 12.70 -1.36
N THR A 197 -1.11 14.01 -1.41
CA THR A 197 -0.40 14.70 -0.33
C THR A 197 -1.21 14.73 0.95
N LEU A 198 -2.54 14.89 0.87
CA LEU A 198 -3.43 14.82 2.03
C LEU A 198 -3.48 13.42 2.62
N ALA A 199 -3.52 12.36 1.80
CA ALA A 199 -3.48 10.97 2.26
C ALA A 199 -2.20 10.68 3.06
N VAL A 200 -1.03 11.05 2.52
CA VAL A 200 0.27 10.92 3.22
C VAL A 200 0.29 11.72 4.52
N HIS A 201 -0.27 12.94 4.50
CA HIS A 201 -0.38 13.80 5.67
C HIS A 201 -1.21 13.16 6.78
N LEU A 202 -2.40 12.66 6.45
CA LEU A 202 -3.32 12.02 7.41
C LEU A 202 -2.68 10.77 8.04
N VAL A 203 -2.05 9.91 7.24
CA VAL A 203 -1.32 8.73 7.76
C VAL A 203 -0.18 9.17 8.67
N GLY A 204 0.62 10.15 8.27
CA GLY A 204 1.73 10.66 9.06
C GLY A 204 1.26 11.23 10.40
N VAL A 205 0.23 12.06 10.39
CA VAL A 205 -0.33 12.67 11.62
C VAL A 205 -0.92 11.63 12.55
N THR A 206 -1.71 10.68 12.03
CA THR A 206 -2.34 9.64 12.88
C THR A 206 -1.32 8.72 13.54
N LEU A 207 -0.23 8.36 12.84
CA LEU A 207 0.87 7.58 13.41
C LEU A 207 1.67 8.39 14.44
N TRP A 208 1.94 9.66 14.16
CA TRP A 208 2.75 10.52 15.05
C TRP A 208 1.98 10.92 16.30
N LEU A 209 0.85 11.62 16.14
CA LEU A 209 -0.01 12.04 17.25
C LEU A 209 -0.53 10.84 18.05
N GLY A 210 -1.06 9.83 17.34
CA GLY A 210 -1.61 8.64 17.98
C GLY A 210 -0.57 7.85 18.76
N GLY A 211 0.64 7.69 18.21
CA GLY A 211 1.73 7.01 18.89
C GLY A 211 2.18 7.75 20.15
N LEU A 212 2.27 9.09 20.12
CA LEU A 212 2.61 9.89 21.31
C LEU A 212 1.51 9.81 22.38
N LEU A 213 0.25 9.93 21.97
CA LEU A 213 -0.89 9.82 22.87
C LEU A 213 -0.97 8.42 23.50
N ALA A 214 -0.78 7.37 22.71
CA ALA A 214 -0.76 6.00 23.21
C ALA A 214 0.37 5.77 24.22
N LEU A 215 1.57 6.29 23.96
CA LEU A 215 2.69 6.27 24.93
C LEU A 215 2.35 7.01 26.23
N ALA A 216 1.76 8.19 26.12
CA ALA A 216 1.38 9.00 27.27
C ALA A 216 0.35 8.30 28.15
N VAL A 217 -0.69 7.75 27.55
CA VAL A 217 -1.79 7.04 28.23
C VAL A 217 -1.32 5.71 28.80
N MET A 218 -0.55 4.93 28.02
CA MET A 218 -0.09 3.60 28.45
C MET A 218 1.18 3.65 29.31
N ARG A 219 1.79 4.82 29.55
CA ARG A 219 3.00 4.98 30.36
C ARG A 219 2.99 4.20 31.69
N PRO A 220 1.91 4.23 32.50
CA PRO A 220 1.91 3.52 33.78
C PRO A 220 2.04 2.00 33.63
N THR A 221 1.59 1.43 32.51
CA THR A 221 1.65 -0.01 32.22
C THR A 221 2.99 -0.43 31.62
N LEU A 222 3.75 0.50 31.06
CA LEU A 222 5.05 0.24 30.40
C LEU A 222 6.18 0.04 31.42
N GLY A 223 6.17 0.74 32.56
CA GLY A 223 7.17 0.57 33.63
C GLY A 223 8.61 0.68 33.11
N SER A 224 9.43 -0.35 33.37
CA SER A 224 10.84 -0.43 32.92
C SER A 224 11.01 -0.47 31.39
N ASP A 225 9.98 -0.89 30.65
CA ASP A 225 10.03 -1.00 29.19
C ASP A 225 9.71 0.33 28.47
N LEU A 226 9.45 1.40 29.23
CA LEU A 226 9.13 2.72 28.68
C LEU A 226 10.26 3.22 27.77
N GLY A 227 11.52 3.11 28.19
CA GLY A 227 12.69 3.58 27.42
C GLY A 227 12.79 2.92 26.05
N VAL A 228 12.68 1.59 26.00
CA VAL A 228 12.72 0.84 24.73
C VAL A 228 11.53 1.18 23.84
N THR A 229 10.34 1.36 24.43
CA THR A 229 9.12 1.70 23.67
C THR A 229 9.23 3.12 23.09
N VAL A 230 9.75 4.09 23.86
CA VAL A 230 10.01 5.47 23.40
C VAL A 230 11.05 5.48 22.28
N GLN A 231 12.13 4.71 22.39
CA GLN A 231 13.15 4.61 21.33
C GLN A 231 12.56 4.10 20.00
N ARG A 232 11.70 3.08 20.05
CA ARG A 232 11.01 2.54 18.88
C ARG A 232 10.03 3.55 18.28
N TYR A 233 9.23 4.18 19.13
CA TYR A 233 8.33 5.26 18.72
C TYR A 233 9.08 6.44 18.12
N SER A 234 10.21 6.86 18.70
CA SER A 234 11.01 7.98 18.20
C SER A 234 11.45 7.79 16.74
N THR A 235 11.70 6.56 16.29
CA THR A 235 12.01 6.26 14.90
C THR A 235 10.76 6.42 14.01
N LEU A 236 9.61 5.91 14.45
CA LEU A 236 8.34 6.09 13.75
C LEU A 236 7.96 7.57 13.66
N ALA A 237 8.09 8.30 14.79
CA ALA A 237 7.79 9.74 14.87
C ALA A 237 8.64 10.58 13.91
N LEU A 238 9.93 10.24 13.72
CA LEU A 238 10.80 10.96 12.76
C LEU A 238 10.29 10.81 11.32
N TRP A 239 9.99 9.59 10.89
CA TRP A 239 9.48 9.36 9.54
C TRP A 239 8.11 9.99 9.33
N SER A 240 7.24 9.92 10.33
CA SER A 240 5.93 10.59 10.31
C SER A 240 6.08 12.11 10.26
N PHE A 241 7.02 12.70 11.03
CA PHE A 241 7.32 14.13 10.97
C PHE A 241 7.77 14.57 9.57
N VAL A 242 8.69 13.83 8.95
CA VAL A 242 9.15 14.12 7.58
C VAL A 242 7.98 14.03 6.59
N ALA A 243 7.16 12.97 6.68
CA ALA A 243 5.98 12.81 5.83
C ALA A 243 5.00 13.98 5.99
N VAL A 244 4.71 14.39 7.22
CA VAL A 244 3.81 15.53 7.53
C VAL A 244 4.39 16.85 7.04
N ALA A 245 5.70 17.07 7.21
CA ALA A 245 6.37 18.30 6.77
C ALA A 245 6.34 18.42 5.24
N VAL A 246 6.76 17.39 4.52
CA VAL A 246 6.80 17.39 3.06
C VAL A 246 5.39 17.53 2.47
N SER A 247 4.44 16.70 2.92
CA SER A 247 3.06 16.78 2.45
C SER A 247 2.39 18.10 2.80
N GLY A 248 2.72 18.66 3.98
CA GLY A 248 2.21 19.97 4.41
C GLY A 248 2.70 21.11 3.53
N VAL A 249 3.99 21.11 3.15
CA VAL A 249 4.56 22.11 2.23
C VAL A 249 3.91 22.01 0.85
N LEU A 250 3.75 20.80 0.30
CA LEU A 250 3.11 20.61 -1.00
C LEU A 250 1.64 21.06 -0.98
N ASN A 251 0.87 20.73 0.07
CA ASN A 251 -0.51 21.20 0.20
C ASN A 251 -0.60 22.73 0.34
N ALA A 252 0.31 23.35 1.10
CA ALA A 252 0.35 24.80 1.25
C ALA A 252 0.68 25.48 -0.09
N ALA A 253 1.66 24.95 -0.85
CA ALA A 253 2.02 25.49 -2.15
C ALA A 253 0.86 25.48 -3.17
N LEU A 254 0.07 24.40 -3.17
CA LEU A 254 -1.10 24.28 -4.05
C LEU A 254 -2.22 25.28 -3.71
N ARG A 255 -2.37 25.67 -2.42
CA ARG A 255 -3.53 26.46 -1.95
C ARG A 255 -3.25 27.93 -1.73
N LEU A 256 -1.97 28.30 -1.50
CA LEU A 256 -1.59 29.71 -1.28
C LEU A 256 -1.43 30.51 -2.58
N GLY A 257 -1.19 29.85 -3.71
CA GLY A 257 -0.96 30.52 -5.00
C GLY A 257 0.28 31.42 -5.03
N GLY A 258 1.14 31.33 -4.02
CA GLY A 258 2.35 32.10 -3.86
C GLY A 258 2.51 32.76 -2.49
N LEU A 259 3.58 33.53 -2.30
CA LEU A 259 3.90 34.16 -1.01
C LEU A 259 2.87 35.27 -0.62
N ALA A 260 2.23 35.90 -1.60
CA ALA A 260 1.18 36.89 -1.35
C ALA A 260 -0.04 36.29 -0.61
N GLY A 261 -0.30 34.99 -0.77
CA GLY A 261 -1.38 34.32 -0.04
C GLY A 261 -1.15 34.22 1.48
N LEU A 262 0.06 34.47 1.96
CA LEU A 262 0.39 34.47 3.40
C LEU A 262 -0.23 35.64 4.16
N ASP A 263 -0.54 36.75 3.49
CA ASP A 263 -1.17 37.92 4.09
C ASP A 263 -2.71 37.79 4.28
N THR A 264 -3.26 36.64 3.87
CA THR A 264 -4.68 36.33 4.02
C THR A 264 -4.98 35.66 5.35
N ALA A 265 -6.27 35.65 5.77
CA ALA A 265 -6.71 34.86 6.94
C ALA A 265 -6.34 33.38 6.85
N TYR A 266 -6.44 32.79 5.65
CA TYR A 266 -5.97 31.43 5.36
C TYR A 266 -4.46 31.29 5.55
N GLY A 267 -3.67 32.25 5.04
CA GLY A 267 -2.22 32.27 5.19
C GLY A 267 -1.77 32.36 6.64
N LEU A 268 -2.44 33.16 7.48
CA LEU A 268 -2.16 33.23 8.92
C LEU A 268 -2.35 31.87 9.61
N LEU A 269 -3.39 31.10 9.25
CA LEU A 269 -3.60 29.75 9.78
C LEU A 269 -2.50 28.78 9.29
N VAL A 270 -2.03 28.92 8.05
CA VAL A 270 -0.88 28.14 7.54
C VAL A 270 0.39 28.47 8.32
N VAL A 271 0.66 29.76 8.57
CA VAL A 271 1.82 30.20 9.38
C VAL A 271 1.73 29.61 10.79
N ALA A 272 0.55 29.65 11.44
CA ALA A 272 0.37 29.05 12.76
C ALA A 272 0.69 27.53 12.76
N LYS A 273 0.27 26.79 11.70
CA LYS A 273 0.64 25.36 11.52
C LYS A 273 2.14 25.16 11.36
N VAL A 274 2.80 26.01 10.56
CA VAL A 274 4.25 25.92 10.34
C VAL A 274 5.00 26.16 11.65
N LEU A 275 4.61 27.17 12.42
CA LEU A 275 5.21 27.46 13.73
C LEU A 275 5.02 26.29 14.71
N ALA A 276 3.81 25.70 14.76
CA ALA A 276 3.54 24.51 15.56
C ALA A 276 4.42 23.33 15.12
N LEU A 277 4.59 23.10 13.81
CA LEU A 277 5.44 22.05 13.27
C LEU A 277 6.92 22.25 13.61
N VAL A 278 7.43 23.49 13.51
CA VAL A 278 8.81 23.83 13.91
C VAL A 278 9.00 23.60 15.41
N GLY A 279 8.05 24.04 16.25
CA GLY A 279 8.06 23.78 17.69
C GLY A 279 8.08 22.29 18.03
N LEU A 280 7.26 21.49 17.35
CA LEU A 280 7.21 20.04 17.48
C LEU A 280 8.51 19.36 16.99
N GLY A 281 9.11 19.85 15.91
CA GLY A 281 10.41 19.38 15.41
C GLY A 281 11.53 19.63 16.43
N TYR A 282 11.55 20.83 17.02
CA TYR A 282 12.49 21.18 18.08
C TYR A 282 12.29 20.31 19.33
N ALA A 283 11.06 20.13 19.78
CA ALA A 283 10.73 19.27 20.92
C ALA A 283 11.15 17.81 20.68
N GLY A 284 10.87 17.26 19.52
CA GLY A 284 11.30 15.92 19.12
C GLY A 284 12.82 15.74 19.05
N TRP A 285 13.54 16.76 18.57
CA TRP A 285 15.00 16.79 18.58
C TRP A 285 15.55 16.78 20.02
N ARG A 286 15.00 17.62 20.91
CA ARG A 286 15.34 17.65 22.34
C ARG A 286 15.05 16.30 23.02
N HIS A 287 13.92 15.67 22.72
CA HIS A 287 13.57 14.33 23.21
C HIS A 287 14.64 13.29 22.85
N ARG A 288 15.10 13.31 21.61
CA ARG A 288 16.12 12.36 21.15
C ARG A 288 17.46 12.55 21.87
N GLN A 289 17.91 13.77 22.04
CA GLN A 289 19.21 14.03 22.61
C GLN A 289 19.25 13.86 24.15
N ALA A 290 18.22 14.34 24.85
CA ALA A 290 18.29 14.49 26.30
C ALA A 290 17.60 13.38 27.10
N LEU A 291 16.53 12.75 26.53
CA LEU A 291 15.66 11.87 27.31
C LEU A 291 15.76 10.39 26.95
N THR A 292 16.05 10.05 25.69
CA THR A 292 16.10 8.63 25.27
C THR A 292 17.24 7.90 26.00
N GLY A 293 18.39 8.52 26.18
CA GLY A 293 19.51 7.96 26.95
C GLY A 293 19.14 7.78 28.44
N ARG A 294 18.63 8.84 29.08
CA ARG A 294 18.25 8.81 30.51
C ARG A 294 17.15 7.82 30.84
N LEU A 295 16.17 7.63 29.91
CA LEU A 295 15.11 6.66 30.10
C LEU A 295 15.60 5.21 29.96
N LEU A 296 16.65 4.97 29.19
CA LEU A 296 17.30 3.65 29.07
C LEU A 296 18.14 3.30 30.30
N GLU A 297 18.70 4.31 30.98
CA GLU A 297 19.53 4.17 32.19
C GLU A 297 18.74 4.02 33.50
N GLY A 298 17.40 4.22 33.48
CA GLY A 298 16.54 4.01 34.65
C GLY A 298 15.52 5.12 34.92
N ALA A 299 14.93 5.14 36.15
CA ALA A 299 13.79 5.98 36.52
C ALA A 299 14.05 7.51 36.57
N GLN A 300 15.27 7.97 36.43
CA GLN A 300 15.59 9.40 36.39
C GLN A 300 15.16 9.97 35.03
N GLY A 301 14.20 10.89 35.02
CA GLY A 301 13.68 11.51 33.77
C GLY A 301 12.21 11.25 33.47
N VAL A 302 11.52 10.36 34.19
CA VAL A 302 10.11 10.08 33.96
C VAL A 302 9.19 11.30 34.14
N GLY A 303 9.55 12.21 35.08
CA GLY A 303 8.83 13.46 35.28
C GLY A 303 9.03 14.46 34.15
N ASP A 304 10.28 14.61 33.69
CA ASP A 304 10.61 15.50 32.56
C ASP A 304 10.00 14.98 31.24
N PHE A 305 10.02 13.67 31.04
CA PHE A 305 9.31 13.04 29.93
C PHE A 305 7.80 13.38 29.94
N ALA A 306 7.14 13.30 31.10
CA ALA A 306 5.72 13.60 31.19
C ALA A 306 5.39 15.07 30.87
N ARG A 307 6.20 16.01 31.34
CA ARG A 307 6.03 17.44 31.06
C ARG A 307 6.21 17.75 29.58
N LEU A 308 7.25 17.19 28.96
CA LEU A 308 7.55 17.42 27.56
C LEU A 308 6.50 16.79 26.65
N VAL A 309 6.03 15.57 26.96
CA VAL A 309 4.92 14.92 26.24
C VAL A 309 3.63 15.74 26.32
N LEU A 310 3.31 16.32 27.48
CA LEU A 310 2.13 17.19 27.61
C LEU A 310 2.27 18.46 26.77
N ALA A 311 3.44 19.07 26.73
CA ALA A 311 3.71 20.22 25.87
C ALA A 311 3.62 19.88 24.37
N GLU A 312 4.18 18.73 23.95
CA GLU A 312 4.04 18.24 22.56
C GLU A 312 2.59 17.95 22.21
N LEU A 313 1.80 17.31 23.10
CA LEU A 313 0.38 17.06 22.88
C LEU A 313 -0.43 18.35 22.80
N ALA A 314 -0.07 19.38 23.59
CA ALA A 314 -0.69 20.70 23.47
C ALA A 314 -0.42 21.35 22.11
N LEU A 315 0.85 21.32 21.63
CA LEU A 315 1.20 21.81 20.28
C LEU A 315 0.53 20.99 19.17
N MET A 316 0.41 19.69 19.33
CA MET A 316 -0.31 18.83 18.39
C MET A 316 -1.81 19.16 18.39
N GLY A 317 -2.40 19.43 19.58
CA GLY A 317 -3.78 19.89 19.70
C GLY A 317 -4.00 21.20 18.97
N LEU A 318 -3.11 22.18 19.14
CA LEU A 318 -3.12 23.43 18.39
C LEU A 318 -3.08 23.16 16.88
N ALA A 319 -2.15 22.33 16.41
CA ALA A 319 -2.00 22.01 14.99
C ALA A 319 -3.25 21.32 14.41
N VAL A 320 -3.89 20.40 15.15
CA VAL A 320 -5.12 19.73 14.73
C VAL A 320 -6.29 20.71 14.68
N GLY A 321 -6.49 21.54 15.72
CA GLY A 321 -7.58 22.52 15.74
C GLY A 321 -7.46 23.53 14.60
N VAL A 322 -6.26 24.08 14.38
CA VAL A 322 -5.99 24.98 13.24
C VAL A 322 -6.18 24.27 11.91
N ALA A 323 -5.79 22.98 11.79
CA ALA A 323 -5.99 22.22 10.56
C ALA A 323 -7.45 22.00 10.22
N VAL A 324 -8.30 21.73 11.23
CA VAL A 324 -9.76 21.60 11.06
C VAL A 324 -10.40 22.94 10.64
N ALA A 325 -9.98 24.04 11.23
CA ALA A 325 -10.43 25.38 10.83
C ALA A 325 -10.00 25.69 9.38
N LEU A 326 -8.73 25.43 9.05
CA LEU A 326 -8.16 25.66 7.72
C LEU A 326 -8.87 24.86 6.62
N ALA A 327 -9.26 23.60 6.92
CA ALA A 327 -9.98 22.75 5.98
C ALA A 327 -11.38 23.28 5.61
N ARG A 328 -11.90 24.25 6.36
CA ARG A 328 -13.20 24.90 6.16
C ARG A 328 -13.10 26.38 5.83
N SER A 329 -11.89 26.94 5.75
CA SER A 329 -11.63 28.30 5.33
C SER A 329 -11.39 28.35 3.82
N ALA A 330 -11.88 29.39 3.14
CA ALA A 330 -11.66 29.57 1.72
C ALA A 330 -10.17 29.83 1.44
N PRO A 331 -9.53 29.08 0.52
CA PRO A 331 -8.16 29.34 0.12
C PRO A 331 -8.08 30.65 -0.69
N PRO A 332 -6.92 31.35 -0.70
CA PRO A 332 -6.75 32.59 -1.47
C PRO A 332 -6.69 32.37 -2.98
N VAL A 333 -6.39 31.14 -3.43
CA VAL A 333 -6.53 30.77 -4.85
C VAL A 333 -8.00 30.46 -5.11
N PRO A 334 -8.69 31.24 -5.95
CA PRO A 334 -10.07 30.94 -6.29
C PRO A 334 -10.14 29.59 -6.99
N ASP A 335 -11.11 28.75 -6.62
CA ASP A 335 -11.59 27.67 -7.48
C ASP A 335 -12.32 28.30 -8.67
N THR A 336 -11.58 28.99 -9.56
CA THR A 336 -12.17 29.50 -10.80
C THR A 336 -12.41 28.28 -11.69
N PRO A 337 -13.67 27.94 -11.97
CA PRO A 337 -13.96 26.97 -13.02
C PRO A 337 -13.27 27.46 -14.30
N ILE A 338 -12.61 26.57 -15.02
CA ILE A 338 -12.19 26.85 -16.39
C ILE A 338 -13.47 27.24 -17.13
N ALA A 339 -13.50 28.45 -17.71
CA ALA A 339 -14.73 29.03 -18.24
C ALA A 339 -15.42 28.13 -19.29
N GLU A 340 -14.64 27.36 -20.05
CA GLU A 340 -15.11 26.34 -20.97
C GLU A 340 -14.11 25.17 -20.95
N PRO A 341 -14.24 24.19 -20.03
CA PRO A 341 -13.33 23.06 -19.99
C PRO A 341 -13.53 22.19 -21.23
N THR A 342 -12.43 21.79 -21.84
CA THR A 342 -12.46 20.79 -22.94
C THR A 342 -12.97 19.43 -22.41
N PRO A 343 -13.57 18.57 -23.26
CA PRO A 343 -13.97 17.24 -22.84
C PRO A 343 -12.82 16.45 -22.16
N ALA A 344 -11.62 16.53 -22.69
CA ALA A 344 -10.45 15.91 -22.10
C ALA A 344 -10.15 16.43 -20.66
N GLU A 345 -10.30 17.73 -20.41
CA GLU A 345 -10.14 18.30 -19.05
C GLU A 345 -11.23 17.85 -18.09
N VAL A 346 -12.46 17.72 -18.58
CA VAL A 346 -13.58 17.21 -17.75
C VAL A 346 -13.33 15.79 -17.29
N PHE A 347 -12.88 14.90 -18.20
CA PHE A 347 -12.70 13.49 -17.89
C PHE A 347 -11.38 13.16 -17.20
N THR A 348 -10.29 13.87 -17.53
CA THR A 348 -8.95 13.56 -17.01
C THR A 348 -8.48 14.49 -15.90
N GLY A 349 -9.12 15.64 -15.71
CA GLY A 349 -8.68 16.70 -14.81
C GLY A 349 -7.47 17.51 -15.33
N TYR A 350 -7.10 17.31 -16.61
CA TYR A 350 -5.91 17.93 -17.20
C TYR A 350 -6.18 18.33 -18.66
N PRO A 351 -5.53 19.42 -19.16
CA PRO A 351 -5.61 19.78 -20.56
C PRO A 351 -5.04 18.66 -21.45
N ALA A 352 -5.68 18.46 -22.61
CA ALA A 352 -5.22 17.49 -23.59
C ALA A 352 -3.77 17.77 -23.99
N PRO A 353 -2.89 16.76 -24.04
CA PRO A 353 -1.54 16.95 -24.55
C PRO A 353 -1.57 17.24 -26.05
N ALA A 354 -0.51 17.85 -26.58
CA ALA A 354 -0.29 17.99 -28.01
C ALA A 354 -0.26 16.62 -28.71
N PRO A 355 -0.52 16.54 -30.04
CA PRO A 355 -0.47 15.28 -30.75
C PRO A 355 0.79 14.47 -30.48
N LEU A 356 0.65 13.15 -30.29
CA LEU A 356 1.74 12.27 -29.94
C LEU A 356 2.74 12.15 -31.11
N THR A 357 3.97 12.57 -30.88
CA THR A 357 5.09 12.41 -31.80
C THR A 357 6.13 11.45 -31.22
N GLY A 358 7.06 10.95 -32.04
CA GLY A 358 8.12 10.05 -31.56
C GLY A 358 8.99 10.66 -30.45
N THR A 359 9.24 11.96 -30.50
CA THR A 359 9.99 12.69 -29.47
C THR A 359 9.17 12.95 -28.22
N ALA A 360 7.85 13.14 -28.34
CA ALA A 360 6.95 13.44 -27.23
C ALA A 360 6.91 12.32 -26.18
N TRP A 361 7.19 11.08 -26.56
CA TRP A 361 7.35 9.97 -25.61
C TRP A 361 8.39 10.27 -24.52
N PHE A 362 9.44 11.02 -24.82
CA PHE A 362 10.55 11.30 -23.92
C PHE A 362 10.57 12.74 -23.40
N THR A 363 9.98 13.67 -24.13
CA THR A 363 10.02 15.11 -23.79
C THR A 363 8.79 15.57 -22.99
N THR A 364 7.66 14.85 -23.07
CA THR A 364 6.45 15.20 -22.34
C THR A 364 6.50 14.60 -20.95
N TRP A 365 6.43 15.46 -19.93
CA TRP A 365 6.49 15.04 -18.52
C TRP A 365 5.42 15.76 -17.70
N ARG A 366 4.77 15.00 -16.81
CA ARG A 366 3.92 15.51 -15.75
C ARG A 366 4.16 14.68 -14.50
N ALA A 367 4.82 15.28 -13.51
CA ALA A 367 5.21 14.57 -12.30
C ALA A 367 3.98 14.04 -11.54
N ASP A 368 3.87 12.74 -11.40
CA ASP A 368 2.99 12.10 -10.42
C ASP A 368 3.72 12.02 -9.08
N TRP A 369 3.40 12.97 -8.19
CA TRP A 369 4.10 13.14 -6.92
C TRP A 369 3.98 11.93 -6.00
N LEU A 370 2.88 11.16 -6.06
CA LEU A 370 2.72 9.94 -5.28
C LEU A 370 3.78 8.89 -5.68
N TRP A 371 3.82 8.57 -6.96
CA TRP A 371 4.72 7.55 -7.48
C TRP A 371 6.18 7.98 -7.42
N LEU A 372 6.45 9.25 -7.60
CA LEU A 372 7.79 9.80 -7.41
C LEU A 372 8.25 9.67 -5.95
N ALA A 373 7.39 10.01 -4.99
CA ALA A 373 7.68 9.86 -3.55
C ALA A 373 7.89 8.38 -3.17
N VAL A 374 7.06 7.47 -3.70
CA VAL A 374 7.23 6.02 -3.49
C VAL A 374 8.56 5.55 -4.06
N ALA A 375 8.92 5.96 -5.28
CA ALA A 375 10.18 5.57 -5.90
C ALA A 375 11.40 6.08 -5.10
N VAL A 376 11.38 7.37 -4.70
CA VAL A 376 12.45 7.96 -3.86
C VAL A 376 12.57 7.23 -2.51
N LEU A 377 11.44 6.91 -1.88
CA LEU A 377 11.42 6.16 -0.62
C LEU A 377 12.01 4.76 -0.80
N MET A 378 11.58 4.01 -1.82
CA MET A 378 12.02 2.64 -2.08
C MET A 378 13.49 2.58 -2.46
N VAL A 379 13.96 3.51 -3.30
CA VAL A 379 15.39 3.63 -3.63
C VAL A 379 16.19 4.03 -2.39
N GLY A 380 15.73 5.01 -1.62
CA GLY A 380 16.38 5.46 -0.39
C GLY A 380 16.54 4.34 0.65
N LEU A 381 15.47 3.59 0.93
CA LEU A 381 15.49 2.46 1.86
C LEU A 381 16.47 1.37 1.41
N TYR A 382 16.49 1.07 0.11
CA TYR A 382 17.41 0.09 -0.46
C TYR A 382 18.87 0.54 -0.33
N LEU A 383 19.17 1.79 -0.67
CA LEU A 383 20.51 2.36 -0.55
C LEU A 383 21.00 2.41 0.91
N VAL A 384 20.13 2.74 1.85
CA VAL A 384 20.42 2.68 3.29
C VAL A 384 20.73 1.25 3.73
N GLY A 385 19.94 0.26 3.24
CA GLY A 385 20.19 -1.15 3.48
C GLY A 385 21.55 -1.60 2.95
N TRP A 386 21.84 -1.27 1.69
CA TRP A 386 23.14 -1.54 1.05
C TRP A 386 24.32 -0.89 1.79
N TRP A 387 24.20 0.39 2.16
CA TRP A 387 25.22 1.11 2.92
C TRP A 387 25.50 0.47 4.30
N ARG A 388 24.44 0.00 5.01
CA ARG A 388 24.61 -0.72 6.28
C ARG A 388 25.39 -2.02 6.10
N LEU A 389 25.10 -2.79 5.04
CA LEU A 389 25.86 -4.01 4.72
C LEU A 389 27.33 -3.68 4.44
N ARG A 390 27.60 -2.69 3.60
CA ARG A 390 28.98 -2.26 3.29
C ARG A 390 29.77 -1.85 4.54
N ARG A 391 29.12 -1.11 5.45
CA ARG A 391 29.76 -0.72 6.73
C ARG A 391 30.10 -1.91 7.64
N ARG A 392 29.41 -3.01 7.49
CA ARG A 392 29.70 -4.28 8.20
C ARG A 392 30.72 -5.16 7.49
N GLY A 393 31.19 -4.78 6.32
CA GLY A 393 32.05 -5.61 5.48
C GLY A 393 31.30 -6.69 4.68
N ASP A 394 29.98 -6.69 4.69
CA ASP A 394 29.15 -7.65 3.95
C ASP A 394 29.19 -7.36 2.46
N ALA A 395 29.48 -8.38 1.64
CA ALA A 395 29.42 -8.26 0.19
C ALA A 395 27.97 -8.19 -0.32
N TRP A 396 27.70 -7.22 -1.21
CA TRP A 396 26.45 -7.09 -1.95
C TRP A 396 26.75 -6.67 -3.40
N PRO A 397 26.23 -7.39 -4.42
CA PRO A 397 26.52 -7.08 -5.81
C PRO A 397 25.99 -5.71 -6.24
N VAL A 398 26.83 -4.87 -6.81
CA VAL A 398 26.45 -3.54 -7.31
C VAL A 398 25.38 -3.63 -8.41
N ALA A 399 25.43 -4.68 -9.24
CA ALA A 399 24.42 -4.93 -10.27
C ALA A 399 22.99 -4.96 -9.71
N ARG A 400 22.78 -5.48 -8.49
CA ARG A 400 21.47 -5.48 -7.84
C ARG A 400 21.02 -4.06 -7.47
N VAL A 401 21.95 -3.20 -7.06
CA VAL A 401 21.66 -1.78 -6.78
C VAL A 401 21.25 -1.07 -8.06
N VAL A 402 21.99 -1.31 -9.15
CA VAL A 402 21.69 -0.72 -10.46
C VAL A 402 20.31 -1.17 -10.96
N LEU A 403 20.00 -2.47 -10.87
CA LEU A 403 18.70 -3.00 -11.27
C LEU A 403 17.54 -2.40 -10.46
N TRP A 404 17.74 -2.20 -9.15
CA TRP A 404 16.73 -1.57 -8.29
C TRP A 404 16.46 -0.13 -8.68
N VAL A 405 17.53 0.67 -8.85
CA VAL A 405 17.42 2.07 -9.25
C VAL A 405 16.81 2.21 -10.64
N LEU A 406 17.25 1.37 -11.58
CA LEU A 406 16.73 1.36 -12.95
C LEU A 406 15.25 0.95 -12.98
N GLY A 407 14.84 -0.06 -12.20
CA GLY A 407 13.44 -0.48 -12.11
C GLY A 407 12.53 0.67 -11.64
N TRP A 408 12.93 1.40 -10.59
CA TRP A 408 12.17 2.57 -10.14
C TRP A 408 12.26 3.76 -11.09
N ALA A 409 13.37 3.94 -11.81
CA ALA A 409 13.47 4.96 -12.85
C ALA A 409 12.51 4.67 -14.02
N VAL A 410 12.43 3.42 -14.46
CA VAL A 410 11.46 2.98 -15.49
C VAL A 410 10.02 3.17 -14.98
N PHE A 411 9.75 2.86 -13.70
CA PHE A 411 8.44 3.08 -13.11
C PHE A 411 8.04 4.57 -13.11
N VAL A 412 8.96 5.46 -12.71
CA VAL A 412 8.73 6.92 -12.74
C VAL A 412 8.53 7.41 -14.18
N PHE A 413 9.31 6.91 -15.14
CA PHE A 413 9.10 7.24 -16.56
C PHE A 413 7.73 6.77 -17.04
N ALA A 414 7.31 5.55 -16.69
CA ALA A 414 6.01 5.01 -17.09
C ALA A 414 4.83 5.82 -16.50
N THR A 415 4.97 6.34 -15.28
CA THR A 415 3.89 7.05 -14.57
C THR A 415 3.87 8.56 -14.77
N SER A 416 5.03 9.17 -15.03
CA SER A 416 5.20 10.63 -15.09
C SER A 416 5.70 11.15 -16.44
N GLY A 417 6.30 10.29 -17.27
CA GLY A 417 6.75 10.61 -18.63
C GLY A 417 5.65 10.46 -19.68
N GLY A 418 6.04 10.42 -20.93
CA GLY A 418 5.12 10.27 -22.06
C GLY A 418 4.06 9.17 -21.90
N PRO A 419 4.42 7.93 -21.50
CA PRO A 419 3.43 6.88 -21.30
C PRO A 419 2.36 7.26 -20.25
N GLY A 420 2.75 7.90 -19.15
CA GLY A 420 1.81 8.34 -18.09
C GLY A 420 0.93 9.51 -18.51
N VAL A 421 1.48 10.48 -19.28
CA VAL A 421 0.72 11.65 -19.76
C VAL A 421 -0.28 11.25 -20.84
N TYR A 422 0.21 10.58 -21.88
CA TYR A 422 -0.64 10.14 -23.00
C TYR A 422 -1.55 8.97 -22.63
N GLY A 423 -1.15 8.13 -21.67
CA GLY A 423 -1.98 7.03 -21.17
C GLY A 423 -3.28 7.46 -20.47
N ARG A 424 -3.42 8.75 -20.19
CA ARG A 424 -4.69 9.35 -19.71
C ARG A 424 -5.68 9.66 -20.84
N VAL A 425 -5.23 9.72 -22.10
CA VAL A 425 -6.04 10.14 -23.24
C VAL A 425 -6.00 9.15 -24.41
N LEU A 426 -4.98 8.30 -24.49
CA LEU A 426 -4.81 7.28 -25.52
C LEU A 426 -4.79 5.88 -24.89
N PHE A 427 -5.57 4.97 -25.46
CA PHE A 427 -5.57 3.58 -25.04
C PHE A 427 -4.22 2.90 -25.32
N SER A 428 -3.63 3.17 -26.48
CA SER A 428 -2.32 2.65 -26.88
C SER A 428 -1.21 3.05 -25.91
N ALA A 429 -1.16 4.32 -25.48
CA ALA A 429 -0.18 4.80 -24.52
C ALA A 429 -0.45 4.25 -23.11
N HIS A 430 -1.75 4.09 -22.70
CA HIS A 430 -2.14 3.41 -21.48
C HIS A 430 -1.59 1.96 -21.46
N MET A 431 -1.68 1.26 -22.59
CA MET A 431 -1.15 -0.10 -22.68
C MET A 431 0.38 -0.14 -22.55
N VAL A 432 1.13 0.82 -23.13
CA VAL A 432 2.58 0.93 -22.92
C VAL A 432 2.91 1.12 -21.44
N MET A 433 2.22 2.04 -20.77
CA MET A 433 2.38 2.27 -19.32
C MET A 433 2.09 0.99 -18.53
N HIS A 434 0.98 0.33 -18.84
CA HIS A 434 0.55 -0.90 -18.19
C HIS A 434 1.60 -2.04 -18.34
N MET A 435 2.07 -2.29 -19.57
CA MET A 435 3.09 -3.30 -19.84
C MET A 435 4.41 -3.00 -19.14
N ALA A 436 4.82 -1.74 -19.12
CA ALA A 436 6.02 -1.34 -18.39
C ALA A 436 5.88 -1.65 -16.89
N VAL A 437 4.76 -1.27 -16.26
CA VAL A 437 4.51 -1.45 -14.82
C VAL A 437 4.33 -2.91 -14.44
N ALA A 438 3.58 -3.68 -15.25
CA ALA A 438 3.24 -5.07 -14.93
C ALA A 438 4.37 -6.08 -15.27
N MET A 439 5.23 -5.77 -16.23
CA MET A 439 6.23 -6.72 -16.72
C MET A 439 7.67 -6.21 -16.62
N LEU A 440 7.97 -5.05 -17.20
CA LEU A 440 9.35 -4.56 -17.29
C LEU A 440 9.90 -4.14 -15.92
N VAL A 441 9.12 -3.40 -15.14
CA VAL A 441 9.51 -2.96 -13.79
C VAL A 441 9.77 -4.16 -12.86
N PRO A 442 8.87 -5.15 -12.72
CA PRO A 442 9.14 -6.35 -11.94
C PRO A 442 10.37 -7.14 -12.40
N LEU A 443 10.60 -7.23 -13.71
CA LEU A 443 11.77 -7.91 -14.27
C LEU A 443 13.10 -7.27 -13.80
N LEU A 444 13.11 -5.97 -13.52
CA LEU A 444 14.26 -5.25 -12.97
C LEU A 444 14.31 -5.32 -11.43
N LEU A 445 13.16 -5.19 -10.76
CA LEU A 445 13.10 -5.11 -9.30
C LEU A 445 13.33 -6.45 -8.61
N VAL A 446 12.79 -7.56 -9.14
CA VAL A 446 12.90 -8.88 -8.50
C VAL A 446 14.34 -9.38 -8.43
N PRO A 447 15.18 -9.30 -9.50
CA PRO A 447 16.58 -9.72 -9.43
C PRO A 447 17.44 -8.89 -8.47
N ALA A 448 16.98 -7.68 -8.10
CA ALA A 448 17.64 -6.86 -7.10
C ALA A 448 17.57 -7.45 -5.68
N ALA A 449 16.72 -8.45 -5.43
CA ALA A 449 16.56 -9.17 -4.17
C ALA A 449 16.33 -8.24 -2.95
N PRO A 450 15.29 -7.38 -2.97
CA PRO A 450 15.05 -6.40 -1.92
C PRO A 450 14.72 -7.03 -0.56
N LEU A 451 14.00 -8.15 -0.53
CA LEU A 451 13.66 -8.83 0.72
C LEU A 451 14.92 -9.41 1.39
N THR A 452 15.82 -10.01 0.61
CA THR A 452 17.11 -10.52 1.10
C THR A 452 17.97 -9.38 1.66
N LEU A 453 18.04 -8.24 0.96
CA LEU A 453 18.74 -7.06 1.45
C LEU A 453 18.15 -6.56 2.77
N ALA A 454 16.84 -6.41 2.84
CA ALA A 454 16.13 -5.94 4.04
C ALA A 454 16.36 -6.88 5.23
N LEU A 455 16.23 -8.19 5.04
CA LEU A 455 16.44 -9.19 6.09
C LEU A 455 17.89 -9.22 6.60
N ARG A 456 18.88 -8.92 5.75
CA ARG A 456 20.30 -8.81 6.14
C ARG A 456 20.62 -7.47 6.82
N ALA A 457 20.01 -6.38 6.35
CA ALA A 457 20.31 -5.03 6.83
C ALA A 457 19.57 -4.65 8.12
N LEU A 458 18.40 -5.23 8.36
CA LEU A 458 17.57 -4.95 9.54
C LEU A 458 18.00 -5.80 10.73
N PRO A 459 18.15 -5.20 11.93
CA PRO A 459 18.46 -5.95 13.13
C PRO A 459 17.28 -6.81 13.59
N SER A 460 17.54 -7.99 14.13
CA SER A 460 16.55 -8.79 14.84
C SER A 460 16.25 -8.19 16.21
N ARG A 461 15.02 -8.34 16.68
CA ARG A 461 14.63 -7.91 18.03
C ARG A 461 14.83 -9.05 19.04
N PRO A 462 15.65 -8.86 20.10
CA PRO A 462 15.93 -9.91 21.08
C PRO A 462 14.71 -10.29 21.92
N ASP A 463 13.75 -9.37 22.08
CA ASP A 463 12.51 -9.57 22.86
C ASP A 463 11.39 -10.25 22.07
N LYS A 464 11.68 -10.82 20.91
CA LYS A 464 10.72 -11.54 20.03
C LYS A 464 9.50 -10.69 19.62
N THR A 465 9.57 -9.36 19.76
CA THR A 465 8.51 -8.47 19.27
C THR A 465 8.64 -8.20 17.78
N TRP A 466 7.55 -7.76 17.15
CA TRP A 466 7.54 -7.51 15.72
C TRP A 466 8.20 -6.18 15.37
N GLY A 467 9.44 -6.25 14.87
CA GLY A 467 10.10 -5.17 14.14
C GLY A 467 9.91 -5.31 12.64
N PRO A 468 10.48 -4.41 11.84
CA PRO A 468 10.38 -4.50 10.38
C PRO A 468 10.90 -5.83 9.82
N ARG A 469 12.00 -6.37 10.38
CA ARG A 469 12.54 -7.67 9.98
C ARG A 469 11.58 -8.82 10.26
N GLU A 470 11.02 -8.85 11.47
CA GLU A 470 10.07 -9.89 11.90
C GLU A 470 8.75 -9.81 11.11
N VAL A 471 8.28 -8.61 10.78
CA VAL A 471 7.09 -8.42 9.91
C VAL A 471 7.35 -9.01 8.52
N ILE A 472 8.50 -8.73 7.91
CA ILE A 472 8.87 -9.32 6.62
C ILE A 472 8.89 -10.85 6.71
N LEU A 473 9.51 -11.41 7.76
CA LEU A 473 9.57 -12.86 7.94
C LEU A 473 8.17 -13.48 8.13
N GLN A 474 7.30 -12.85 8.92
CA GLN A 474 5.92 -13.31 9.10
C GLN A 474 5.13 -13.27 7.80
N LEU A 475 5.30 -12.22 6.98
CA LEU A 475 4.65 -12.10 5.69
C LEU A 475 5.14 -13.19 4.72
N VAL A 476 6.47 -13.35 4.59
CA VAL A 476 7.09 -14.33 3.67
C VAL A 476 6.70 -15.76 4.05
N HIS A 477 6.59 -16.09 5.35
CA HIS A 477 6.20 -17.42 5.82
C HIS A 477 4.69 -17.57 6.05
N SER A 478 3.88 -16.56 5.67
CA SER A 478 2.43 -16.65 5.83
C SER A 478 1.84 -17.68 4.86
N ARG A 479 0.83 -18.41 5.30
CA ARG A 479 0.08 -19.34 4.43
C ARG A 479 -0.62 -18.62 3.27
N TYR A 480 -0.97 -17.34 3.45
CA TYR A 480 -1.59 -16.52 2.41
C TYR A 480 -0.60 -16.23 1.27
N LEU A 481 0.60 -15.74 1.61
CA LEU A 481 1.63 -15.53 0.61
C LEU A 481 2.11 -16.86 0.00
N GLY A 482 2.13 -17.94 0.80
CA GLY A 482 2.41 -19.29 0.30
C GLY A 482 1.40 -19.76 -0.74
N ALA A 483 0.12 -19.46 -0.58
CA ALA A 483 -0.93 -19.76 -1.56
C ALA A 483 -0.81 -18.87 -2.81
N LEU A 484 -0.64 -17.57 -2.63
CA LEU A 484 -0.46 -16.61 -3.74
C LEU A 484 0.81 -16.89 -4.55
N ALA A 485 1.88 -17.32 -3.90
CA ALA A 485 3.14 -17.67 -4.54
C ALA A 485 3.17 -19.11 -5.13
N ASN A 486 2.03 -19.80 -5.19
CA ASN A 486 1.90 -20.98 -6.03
C ASN A 486 1.98 -20.52 -7.51
N PRO A 487 2.85 -21.14 -8.35
CA PRO A 487 3.05 -20.68 -9.73
C PRO A 487 1.77 -20.61 -10.56
N VAL A 488 0.84 -21.55 -10.39
CA VAL A 488 -0.45 -21.54 -11.11
C VAL A 488 -1.33 -20.41 -10.60
N VAL A 489 -1.38 -20.19 -9.28
CA VAL A 489 -2.19 -19.09 -8.69
C VAL A 489 -1.63 -17.73 -9.08
N ALA A 490 -0.30 -17.54 -9.02
CA ALA A 490 0.34 -16.30 -9.43
C ALA A 490 0.10 -15.99 -10.92
N SER A 491 0.18 -17.01 -11.78
CA SER A 491 -0.10 -16.88 -13.22
C SER A 491 -1.56 -16.58 -13.50
N ALA A 492 -2.47 -17.30 -12.82
CA ALA A 492 -3.89 -17.07 -12.93
C ALA A 492 -4.26 -15.65 -12.48
N LEU A 493 -3.71 -15.20 -11.36
CA LEU A 493 -3.90 -13.84 -10.86
C LEU A 493 -3.37 -12.81 -11.86
N PHE A 494 -2.15 -13.01 -12.40
CA PHE A 494 -1.55 -12.11 -13.37
C PHE A 494 -2.38 -11.98 -14.65
N PHE A 495 -2.81 -13.10 -15.23
CA PHE A 495 -3.55 -13.11 -16.49
C PHE A 495 -5.03 -12.77 -16.34
N PHE A 496 -5.77 -13.47 -15.46
CA PHE A 496 -7.21 -13.26 -15.33
C PHE A 496 -7.56 -11.89 -14.76
N SER A 497 -6.71 -11.32 -13.91
CA SER A 497 -6.95 -9.95 -13.44
C SER A 497 -6.85 -8.93 -14.59
N LEU A 498 -5.97 -9.15 -15.56
CA LEU A 498 -5.88 -8.33 -16.76
C LEU A 498 -7.18 -8.40 -17.56
N ALA A 499 -7.64 -9.62 -17.88
CA ALA A 499 -8.87 -9.82 -18.64
C ALA A 499 -10.10 -9.26 -17.90
N ILE A 500 -10.23 -9.57 -16.60
CA ILE A 500 -11.33 -9.05 -15.77
C ILE A 500 -11.29 -7.52 -15.72
N PHE A 501 -10.11 -6.93 -15.56
CA PHE A 501 -9.97 -5.48 -15.45
C PHE A 501 -10.45 -4.77 -16.71
N TYR A 502 -9.94 -5.16 -17.91
CA TYR A 502 -10.26 -4.47 -19.17
C TYR A 502 -11.68 -4.72 -19.69
N TYR A 503 -12.24 -5.92 -19.39
CA TYR A 503 -13.59 -6.29 -19.86
C TYR A 503 -14.67 -6.14 -18.76
N SER A 504 -14.42 -5.32 -17.75
CA SER A 504 -15.41 -4.98 -16.71
C SER A 504 -15.44 -3.48 -16.43
N PRO A 505 -16.41 -2.98 -15.65
CA PRO A 505 -16.47 -1.58 -15.24
C PRO A 505 -15.24 -1.08 -14.47
N LEU A 506 -14.34 -1.96 -14.04
CA LEU A 506 -13.11 -1.58 -13.33
C LEU A 506 -12.18 -0.74 -14.19
N PHE A 507 -12.14 -0.96 -15.49
CA PHE A 507 -11.33 -0.18 -16.41
C PHE A 507 -11.81 1.28 -16.46
N GLU A 508 -13.11 1.47 -16.68
CA GLU A 508 -13.70 2.81 -16.70
C GLU A 508 -13.56 3.52 -15.34
N LEU A 509 -13.75 2.78 -14.24
CA LEU A 509 -13.51 3.29 -12.88
C LEU A 509 -12.06 3.77 -12.69
N ALA A 510 -11.08 3.04 -13.26
CA ALA A 510 -9.67 3.43 -13.17
C ALA A 510 -9.32 4.62 -14.07
N LEU A 511 -10.05 4.84 -15.16
CA LEU A 511 -9.87 5.99 -16.05
C LEU A 511 -10.51 7.25 -15.47
N THR A 512 -11.70 7.12 -14.86
CA THR A 512 -12.53 8.25 -14.41
C THR A 512 -12.28 8.66 -12.95
N THR A 513 -11.68 7.78 -12.14
CA THR A 513 -11.43 8.08 -10.72
C THR A 513 -9.96 7.96 -10.35
N HIS A 514 -9.49 8.90 -9.52
CA HIS A 514 -8.14 8.88 -8.99
C HIS A 514 -7.84 7.60 -8.19
N THR A 515 -8.75 7.19 -7.30
CA THR A 515 -8.62 5.98 -6.49
C THR A 515 -8.55 4.71 -7.34
N GLY A 516 -9.38 4.62 -8.37
CA GLY A 516 -9.36 3.52 -9.34
C GLY A 516 -8.02 3.43 -10.06
N HIS A 517 -7.48 4.57 -10.51
CA HIS A 517 -6.17 4.62 -11.17
C HIS A 517 -5.03 4.17 -10.24
N VAL A 518 -5.00 4.66 -8.99
CA VAL A 518 -4.00 4.24 -7.99
C VAL A 518 -4.13 2.74 -7.68
N ALA A 519 -5.36 2.24 -7.49
CA ALA A 519 -5.61 0.82 -7.22
C ALA A 519 -5.14 -0.07 -8.39
N MET A 520 -5.41 0.35 -9.64
CA MET A 520 -4.92 -0.29 -10.85
C MET A 520 -3.40 -0.40 -10.85
N MET A 521 -2.69 0.71 -10.65
CA MET A 521 -1.22 0.76 -10.65
C MET A 521 -0.62 -0.15 -9.58
N VAL A 522 -1.16 -0.11 -8.36
CA VAL A 522 -0.73 -1.00 -7.26
C VAL A 522 -0.97 -2.46 -7.61
N HIS A 523 -2.16 -2.78 -8.14
CA HIS A 523 -2.52 -4.15 -8.48
C HIS A 523 -1.58 -4.75 -9.53
N PHE A 524 -1.36 -4.03 -10.65
CA PHE A 524 -0.53 -4.54 -11.74
C PHE A 524 0.95 -4.60 -11.40
N LEU A 525 1.47 -3.65 -10.62
CA LEU A 525 2.83 -3.73 -10.10
C LEU A 525 3.00 -4.95 -9.18
N LEU A 526 2.07 -5.18 -8.25
CA LEU A 526 2.18 -6.29 -7.29
C LEU A 526 1.93 -7.66 -7.93
N SER A 527 0.96 -7.78 -8.84
CA SER A 527 0.68 -9.04 -9.56
C SER A 527 1.84 -9.43 -10.47
N GLY A 528 2.39 -8.46 -11.21
CA GLY A 528 3.58 -8.65 -12.02
C GLY A 528 4.82 -8.99 -11.18
N TYR A 529 5.04 -8.28 -10.06
CA TYR A 529 6.12 -8.58 -9.13
C TYR A 529 5.99 -10.01 -8.54
N LEU A 530 4.80 -10.41 -8.13
CA LEU A 530 4.52 -11.75 -7.63
C LEU A 530 4.83 -12.82 -8.69
N PHE A 531 4.36 -12.63 -9.92
CA PHE A 531 4.58 -13.55 -11.03
C PHE A 531 6.08 -13.72 -11.33
N VAL A 532 6.81 -12.62 -11.51
CA VAL A 532 8.26 -12.63 -11.77
C VAL A 532 9.03 -13.21 -10.58
N TRP A 533 8.63 -12.88 -9.34
CA TRP A 533 9.25 -13.42 -8.13
C TRP A 533 9.12 -14.94 -8.01
N VAL A 534 7.94 -15.48 -8.32
CA VAL A 534 7.70 -16.93 -8.32
C VAL A 534 8.56 -17.64 -9.38
N LEU A 535 8.73 -17.05 -10.55
CA LEU A 535 9.54 -17.61 -11.64
C LEU A 535 11.04 -17.55 -11.34
N ILE A 536 11.55 -16.39 -10.92
CA ILE A 536 13.00 -16.18 -10.70
C ILE A 536 13.43 -16.68 -9.30
N GLY A 537 12.66 -16.42 -8.24
CA GLY A 537 12.85 -16.91 -6.86
C GLY A 537 14.22 -16.66 -6.26
N ILE A 538 14.74 -15.43 -6.36
CA ILE A 538 16.02 -15.05 -5.75
C ILE A 538 15.82 -14.73 -4.26
N ASP A 539 14.71 -14.09 -3.91
CA ASP A 539 14.34 -13.75 -2.54
C ASP A 539 13.71 -14.95 -1.79
N PRO A 540 13.76 -14.96 -0.46
CA PRO A 540 13.11 -15.99 0.35
C PRO A 540 11.62 -16.12 0.02
N GLY A 541 11.14 -17.34 -0.16
CA GLY A 541 9.78 -17.65 -0.52
C GLY A 541 9.42 -19.11 -0.29
N PRO A 542 8.23 -19.56 -0.69
CA PRO A 542 7.79 -20.93 -0.58
C PRO A 542 8.64 -21.87 -1.43
N LYS A 543 8.41 -23.19 -1.26
CA LYS A 543 9.14 -24.23 -2.00
C LYS A 543 8.98 -24.03 -3.51
N ARG A 544 10.12 -23.94 -4.22
CA ARG A 544 10.14 -23.73 -5.66
C ARG A 544 9.76 -25.00 -6.43
N TRP A 545 9.05 -24.81 -7.52
CA TRP A 545 8.83 -25.86 -8.51
C TRP A 545 10.09 -26.11 -9.36
N SER A 546 10.10 -27.24 -10.08
CA SER A 546 11.19 -27.50 -11.01
C SER A 546 11.24 -26.43 -12.11
N PRO A 547 12.43 -26.03 -12.58
CA PRO A 547 12.55 -25.01 -13.62
C PRO A 547 11.78 -25.35 -14.90
N LEU A 548 11.69 -26.63 -15.26
CA LEU A 548 10.92 -27.08 -16.42
C LEU A 548 9.41 -26.75 -16.25
N LEU A 549 8.83 -27.03 -15.08
CA LEU A 549 7.43 -26.68 -14.81
C LEU A 549 7.22 -25.17 -14.80
N LEU A 550 8.17 -24.39 -14.30
CA LEU A 550 8.12 -22.94 -14.32
C LEU A 550 8.15 -22.39 -15.75
N LEU A 551 8.92 -23.01 -16.67
CA LEU A 551 8.89 -22.65 -18.10
C LEU A 551 7.54 -22.97 -18.73
N VAL A 552 6.94 -24.12 -18.43
CA VAL A 552 5.61 -24.48 -18.91
C VAL A 552 4.58 -23.45 -18.43
N VAL A 553 4.61 -23.08 -17.15
CA VAL A 553 3.74 -22.05 -16.58
C VAL A 553 3.95 -20.71 -17.26
N LEU A 554 5.22 -20.29 -17.48
CA LEU A 554 5.55 -19.05 -18.17
C LEU A 554 4.95 -19.03 -19.59
N PHE A 555 5.22 -20.07 -20.40
CA PHE A 555 4.73 -20.10 -21.78
C PHE A 555 3.21 -20.19 -21.86
N ALA A 556 2.57 -20.97 -20.99
CA ALA A 556 1.12 -20.99 -20.91
C ALA A 556 0.52 -19.61 -20.59
N THR A 557 1.09 -18.92 -19.58
CA THR A 557 0.65 -17.56 -19.20
C THR A 557 0.82 -16.57 -20.35
N MET A 558 1.95 -16.65 -21.06
CA MET A 558 2.24 -15.76 -22.18
C MET A 558 1.39 -16.06 -23.42
N ALA A 559 1.05 -17.31 -23.66
CA ALA A 559 0.10 -17.65 -24.71
C ALA A 559 -1.27 -16.99 -24.44
N PHE A 560 -1.78 -17.10 -23.23
CA PHE A 560 -3.02 -16.41 -22.84
C PHE A 560 -2.91 -14.88 -22.93
N HIS A 561 -1.78 -14.31 -22.56
CA HIS A 561 -1.52 -12.87 -22.68
C HIS A 561 -1.51 -12.43 -24.17
N ALA A 562 -0.90 -13.21 -25.04
CA ALA A 562 -0.93 -12.98 -26.50
C ALA A 562 -2.36 -13.05 -27.06
N PHE A 563 -3.17 -14.02 -26.64
CA PHE A 563 -4.58 -14.10 -27.01
C PHE A 563 -5.37 -12.87 -26.59
N PHE A 564 -5.13 -12.35 -25.39
CA PHE A 564 -5.74 -11.08 -24.94
C PHE A 564 -5.43 -9.93 -25.90
N GLY A 565 -4.17 -9.76 -26.30
CA GLY A 565 -3.78 -8.73 -27.26
C GLY A 565 -4.43 -8.93 -28.64
N VAL A 566 -4.47 -10.17 -29.15
CA VAL A 566 -5.13 -10.50 -30.44
C VAL A 566 -6.64 -10.21 -30.39
N ILE A 567 -7.33 -10.61 -29.30
CA ILE A 567 -8.77 -10.33 -29.13
C ILE A 567 -9.02 -8.82 -29.12
N MET A 568 -8.18 -8.05 -28.43
CA MET A 568 -8.30 -6.59 -28.37
C MET A 568 -8.04 -5.94 -29.73
N THR A 569 -7.07 -6.45 -30.51
CA THR A 569 -6.75 -5.94 -31.86
C THR A 569 -7.90 -6.25 -32.86
N GLY A 570 -8.59 -7.37 -32.70
CA GLY A 570 -9.73 -7.74 -33.56
C GLY A 570 -11.09 -7.27 -33.04
N GLY A 571 -11.14 -6.56 -31.92
CA GLY A 571 -12.37 -6.09 -31.30
C GLY A 571 -13.11 -5.07 -32.16
N THR A 572 -14.43 -5.21 -32.30
CA THR A 572 -15.29 -4.29 -33.06
C THR A 572 -16.01 -3.26 -32.18
N THR A 573 -15.85 -3.36 -30.86
CA THR A 573 -16.46 -2.47 -29.87
C THR A 573 -15.38 -1.78 -29.06
N LEU A 574 -15.56 -0.46 -28.86
CA LEU A 574 -14.65 0.33 -28.03
C LEU A 574 -14.84 -0.05 -26.55
N LEU A 575 -13.76 -0.34 -25.86
CA LEU A 575 -13.76 -0.51 -24.40
C LEU A 575 -13.77 0.86 -23.72
N ALA A 576 -14.52 0.99 -22.63
CA ALA A 576 -14.78 2.26 -21.94
C ALA A 576 -15.24 3.37 -22.92
N PRO A 577 -16.34 3.16 -23.67
CA PRO A 577 -16.80 4.10 -24.70
C PRO A 577 -17.21 5.45 -24.10
N ASP A 578 -17.73 5.46 -22.87
CA ASP A 578 -18.12 6.68 -22.15
C ASP A 578 -16.91 7.54 -21.75
N PHE A 579 -15.72 7.00 -21.78
CA PHE A 579 -14.47 7.73 -21.57
C PHE A 579 -13.80 8.08 -22.90
N PHE A 580 -13.23 7.10 -23.62
CA PHE A 580 -12.44 7.37 -24.83
C PHE A 580 -13.28 7.95 -25.98
N GLY A 581 -14.53 7.56 -26.10
CA GLY A 581 -15.44 8.08 -27.13
C GLY A 581 -15.88 9.53 -26.92
N ARG A 582 -15.68 10.08 -25.70
CA ARG A 582 -16.10 11.45 -25.34
C ARG A 582 -14.95 12.42 -25.15
N LEU A 583 -13.68 12.00 -25.28
CA LEU A 583 -12.51 12.88 -25.11
C LEU A 583 -12.40 13.97 -26.18
N ASP A 584 -13.01 13.77 -27.33
CA ASP A 584 -13.05 14.71 -28.50
C ASP A 584 -11.67 15.28 -28.87
N LEU A 585 -10.70 14.37 -29.06
CA LEU A 585 -9.34 14.76 -29.47
C LEU A 585 -9.28 14.88 -30.98
N SER A 586 -9.10 16.09 -31.49
CA SER A 586 -9.06 16.38 -32.94
C SER A 586 -7.97 15.60 -33.71
N TRP A 587 -6.95 15.11 -33.01
CA TRP A 587 -5.82 14.35 -33.57
C TRP A 587 -5.97 12.82 -33.38
N VAL A 588 -7.08 12.36 -32.78
CA VAL A 588 -7.48 10.94 -32.65
C VAL A 588 -8.83 10.77 -33.36
N PRO A 589 -8.87 10.58 -34.68
CA PRO A 589 -10.12 10.56 -35.44
C PRO A 589 -10.99 9.35 -35.11
N ASP A 590 -10.38 8.21 -34.75
CA ASP A 590 -11.08 7.00 -34.34
C ASP A 590 -10.43 6.38 -33.09
N PRO A 591 -11.08 6.44 -31.91
CA PRO A 591 -10.60 5.78 -30.70
C PRO A 591 -10.51 4.25 -30.80
N LEU A 592 -11.29 3.61 -31.69
CA LEU A 592 -11.22 2.17 -31.92
C LEU A 592 -9.92 1.76 -32.60
N ASP A 593 -9.41 2.56 -33.53
CA ASP A 593 -8.11 2.34 -34.14
C ASP A 593 -6.97 2.42 -33.10
N ASP A 594 -7.08 3.34 -32.13
CA ASP A 594 -6.12 3.43 -31.06
C ASP A 594 -6.21 2.23 -30.08
N GLN A 595 -7.41 1.69 -29.85
CA GLN A 595 -7.58 0.42 -29.14
C GLN A 595 -6.94 -0.76 -29.87
N HIS A 596 -7.08 -0.85 -31.20
CA HIS A 596 -6.41 -1.88 -32.00
C HIS A 596 -4.88 -1.80 -31.86
N ARG A 597 -4.32 -0.58 -31.87
CA ARG A 597 -2.90 -0.36 -31.57
C ARG A 597 -2.54 -0.80 -30.16
N ALA A 598 -3.39 -0.53 -29.17
CA ALA A 598 -3.19 -0.99 -27.79
C ALA A 598 -3.12 -2.53 -27.71
N GLY A 599 -4.01 -3.23 -28.45
CA GLY A 599 -3.99 -4.69 -28.57
C GLY A 599 -2.68 -5.21 -29.17
N ALA A 600 -2.22 -4.58 -30.25
CA ALA A 600 -0.94 -4.91 -30.90
C ALA A 600 0.26 -4.68 -29.97
N ILE A 601 0.23 -3.59 -29.18
CA ILE A 601 1.26 -3.31 -28.16
C ILE A 601 1.23 -4.36 -27.05
N ALA A 602 0.05 -4.72 -26.54
CA ALA A 602 -0.09 -5.76 -25.52
C ALA A 602 0.53 -7.08 -25.99
N TRP A 603 0.25 -7.47 -27.23
CA TRP A 603 0.85 -8.66 -27.82
C TRP A 603 2.35 -8.53 -28.02
N GLY A 604 2.81 -7.52 -28.77
CA GLY A 604 4.22 -7.42 -29.21
C GLY A 604 5.19 -7.05 -28.09
N VAL A 605 4.84 -6.11 -27.20
CA VAL A 605 5.74 -5.66 -26.12
C VAL A 605 5.90 -6.75 -25.05
N GLY A 606 4.91 -7.62 -24.86
CA GLY A 606 4.98 -8.73 -23.90
C GLY A 606 6.03 -9.80 -24.24
N GLU A 607 6.46 -9.91 -25.50
CA GLU A 607 7.41 -10.95 -25.94
C GLU A 607 8.81 -10.73 -25.38
N ALA A 608 9.33 -9.51 -25.34
CA ALA A 608 10.68 -9.22 -24.88
C ALA A 608 10.90 -9.53 -23.38
N PRO A 609 10.04 -9.10 -22.43
CA PRO A 609 10.13 -9.54 -21.03
C PRO A 609 9.98 -11.05 -20.85
N THR A 610 9.12 -11.68 -21.65
CA THR A 610 8.91 -13.13 -21.63
C THR A 610 10.17 -13.89 -22.02
N LEU A 611 10.81 -13.48 -23.12
CA LEU A 611 12.07 -14.06 -23.55
C LEU A 611 13.16 -13.90 -22.49
N ALA A 612 13.25 -12.70 -21.89
CA ALA A 612 14.20 -12.46 -20.81
C ALA A 612 13.95 -13.37 -19.59
N LEU A 613 12.68 -13.55 -19.19
CA LEU A 613 12.29 -14.48 -18.11
C LEU A 613 12.63 -15.93 -18.48
N ALA A 614 12.31 -16.37 -19.69
CA ALA A 614 12.62 -17.71 -20.16
C ALA A 614 14.13 -17.99 -20.13
N LEU A 615 14.94 -17.03 -20.59
CA LEU A 615 16.40 -17.13 -20.55
C LEU A 615 16.94 -17.19 -19.11
N ILE A 616 16.40 -16.39 -18.19
CA ILE A 616 16.77 -16.42 -16.77
C ILE A 616 16.44 -17.78 -16.15
N VAL A 617 15.22 -18.28 -16.36
CA VAL A 617 14.78 -19.58 -15.80
C VAL A 617 15.57 -20.71 -16.41
N ALA A 618 15.83 -20.71 -17.73
CA ALA A 618 16.65 -21.69 -18.41
C ALA A 618 18.11 -21.67 -17.91
N ALA A 619 18.70 -20.50 -17.72
CA ALA A 619 20.04 -20.38 -17.15
C ALA A 619 20.11 -20.91 -15.70
N GLN A 620 19.06 -20.68 -14.90
CA GLN A 620 18.96 -21.26 -13.56
C GLN A 620 18.81 -22.79 -13.62
N TRP A 621 18.03 -23.32 -14.57
CA TRP A 621 17.91 -24.75 -14.79
C TRP A 621 19.26 -25.40 -15.10
N VAL A 622 19.97 -24.89 -16.10
CA VAL A 622 21.32 -25.42 -16.46
C VAL A 622 22.27 -25.38 -15.27
N ARG A 623 22.23 -24.32 -14.45
CA ARG A 623 23.07 -24.23 -13.24
C ARG A 623 22.66 -25.25 -12.18
N SER A 624 21.35 -25.45 -11.94
CA SER A 624 20.86 -26.43 -10.96
C SER A 624 21.20 -27.86 -11.38
N ASP A 625 21.03 -28.17 -12.67
CA ASP A 625 21.33 -29.46 -13.25
C ASP A 625 22.82 -29.80 -13.13
N ARG A 626 23.70 -28.85 -13.44
CA ARG A 626 25.16 -29.02 -13.24
C ARG A 626 25.54 -29.26 -11.78
N VAL A 627 24.88 -28.57 -10.83
CA VAL A 627 25.13 -28.78 -9.39
C VAL A 627 24.66 -30.14 -8.95
N GLU A 628 23.50 -30.58 -9.45
CA GLU A 628 22.96 -31.92 -9.14
C GLU A 628 23.81 -33.03 -9.76
N ALA A 629 24.21 -32.87 -11.02
CA ALA A 629 25.16 -33.81 -11.67
C ALA A 629 26.45 -33.97 -10.85
N ARG A 630 27.09 -32.84 -10.46
CA ARG A 630 28.31 -32.91 -9.63
C ARG A 630 28.07 -33.51 -8.23
N ARG A 631 26.84 -33.44 -7.69
CA ARG A 631 26.49 -34.10 -6.41
C ARG A 631 26.36 -35.60 -6.62
N ARG A 632 25.69 -36.02 -7.70
CA ARG A 632 25.55 -37.45 -8.06
C ARG A 632 26.90 -38.07 -8.35
N ASP A 633 27.76 -37.41 -9.16
CA ASP A 633 29.11 -37.87 -9.45
C ASP A 633 29.93 -38.10 -8.17
N ARG A 634 29.93 -37.11 -7.25
CA ARG A 634 30.62 -37.24 -5.96
C ARG A 634 30.01 -38.31 -5.04
N GLN A 635 28.72 -38.63 -5.20
CA GLN A 635 28.10 -39.74 -4.47
C GLN A 635 28.51 -41.05 -5.07
N ALA A 636 28.47 -41.20 -6.40
CA ALA A 636 28.94 -42.39 -7.12
C ALA A 636 30.40 -42.69 -6.81
N ASP A 637 31.28 -41.66 -6.81
CA ASP A 637 32.69 -41.81 -6.39
C ASP A 637 32.85 -42.34 -4.96
N ARG A 638 31.96 -41.95 -4.02
CA ARG A 638 31.98 -42.37 -2.61
C ARG A 638 31.45 -43.79 -2.41
N ASP A 639 30.39 -44.14 -3.14
CA ASP A 639 29.62 -45.36 -2.96
C ASP A 639 30.11 -46.47 -3.95
N GLY A 640 31.14 -46.20 -4.76
CA GLY A 640 31.69 -47.12 -5.76
C GLY A 640 30.66 -47.52 -6.82
N ASP A 641 29.90 -46.53 -7.34
CA ASP A 641 28.84 -46.71 -8.34
C ASP A 641 27.74 -47.70 -7.93
N ALA A 642 27.40 -47.74 -6.64
CA ALA A 642 26.42 -48.68 -6.08
C ALA A 642 25.06 -48.65 -6.77
N GLU A 643 24.60 -47.45 -7.20
CA GLU A 643 23.34 -47.29 -7.94
C GLU A 643 23.40 -47.91 -9.34
N LEU A 644 24.53 -47.73 -10.05
CA LEU A 644 24.77 -48.35 -11.35
C LEU A 644 24.89 -49.88 -11.23
N ALA A 645 25.58 -50.37 -10.18
CA ALA A 645 25.67 -51.79 -9.90
C ALA A 645 24.30 -52.43 -9.60
N ALA A 646 23.46 -51.77 -8.81
CA ALA A 646 22.09 -52.20 -8.53
C ALA A 646 21.21 -52.20 -9.79
N TYR A 647 21.31 -51.17 -10.63
CA TYR A 647 20.60 -51.10 -11.91
C TYR A 647 21.01 -52.23 -12.85
N ASN A 648 22.31 -52.47 -13.00
CA ASN A 648 22.86 -53.58 -13.82
C ASN A 648 22.40 -54.94 -13.30
N ALA A 649 22.37 -55.14 -11.98
CA ALA A 649 21.85 -56.37 -11.37
C ALA A 649 20.34 -56.55 -11.67
N GLN A 650 19.54 -55.48 -11.63
CA GLN A 650 18.14 -55.54 -12.00
C GLN A 650 17.92 -55.88 -13.49
N LEU A 651 18.75 -55.30 -14.37
CA LEU A 651 18.71 -55.63 -15.80
C LEU A 651 19.06 -57.09 -16.05
N ALA A 652 20.11 -57.63 -15.37
CA ALA A 652 20.49 -59.03 -15.46
C ALA A 652 19.35 -59.95 -15.01
N GLN A 653 18.67 -59.63 -13.90
CA GLN A 653 17.50 -60.37 -13.43
C GLN A 653 16.35 -60.37 -14.46
N ARG A 654 16.04 -59.19 -15.06
CA ARG A 654 15.02 -59.12 -16.11
C ARG A 654 15.35 -59.95 -17.35
N ARG A 655 16.62 -59.96 -17.79
CA ARG A 655 17.09 -60.79 -18.90
C ARG A 655 16.94 -62.26 -18.58
N ALA A 656 17.40 -62.68 -17.40
CA ALA A 656 17.28 -64.08 -16.97
C ALA A 656 15.79 -64.54 -16.90
N ALA A 657 14.91 -63.68 -16.36
CA ALA A 657 13.46 -63.97 -16.35
C ALA A 657 12.85 -64.08 -17.74
N HIS A 658 13.31 -63.22 -18.69
CA HIS A 658 12.83 -63.26 -20.07
C HIS A 658 13.28 -64.55 -20.78
N GLU A 659 14.56 -64.90 -20.67
CA GLU A 659 15.12 -66.15 -21.21
C GLU A 659 14.43 -67.39 -20.64
N GLN A 660 14.14 -67.39 -19.33
CA GLN A 660 13.41 -68.47 -18.68
C GLN A 660 11.98 -68.60 -19.18
N ALA A 661 11.29 -67.46 -19.39
CA ALA A 661 9.95 -67.44 -19.98
C ALA A 661 9.95 -67.94 -21.42
N GLU A 662 11.00 -67.62 -22.22
CA GLU A 662 11.13 -68.11 -23.60
C GLU A 662 11.41 -69.63 -23.62
N ARG A 663 12.28 -70.15 -22.76
CA ARG A 663 12.51 -71.59 -22.61
C ARG A 663 11.23 -72.34 -22.24
N THR A 664 10.51 -71.82 -21.25
CA THR A 664 9.22 -72.43 -20.85
C THR A 664 8.17 -72.39 -21.98
N ARG A 665 8.14 -71.34 -22.81
CA ARG A 665 7.26 -71.27 -23.99
C ARG A 665 7.68 -72.28 -25.04
N ALA A 666 8.96 -72.43 -25.32
CA ALA A 666 9.51 -73.43 -26.30
C ALA A 666 9.20 -74.84 -25.84
N GLU A 667 9.44 -75.17 -24.56
CA GLU A 667 9.13 -76.51 -24.00
C GLU A 667 7.63 -76.82 -24.08
N ARG A 668 6.73 -75.82 -23.77
CA ARG A 668 5.27 -76.00 -23.95
C ARG A 668 4.88 -76.22 -25.42
N ALA A 669 5.54 -75.50 -26.34
CA ALA A 669 5.32 -75.68 -27.76
C ALA A 669 5.74 -77.03 -28.24
N ALA A 670 6.91 -77.51 -27.82
CA ALA A 670 7.45 -78.88 -28.12
C ALA A 670 6.54 -79.98 -27.54
N GLN A 671 6.06 -79.83 -26.30
CA GLN A 671 5.07 -80.74 -25.69
C GLN A 671 3.74 -80.79 -26.47
N ARG A 672 3.26 -79.64 -26.94
CA ARG A 672 2.03 -79.60 -27.77
C ARG A 672 2.25 -80.27 -29.12
N ALA A 673 3.40 -80.11 -29.79
CA ALA A 673 3.72 -80.74 -31.02
C ALA A 673 3.81 -82.30 -30.84
N ARG A 674 4.39 -82.81 -29.73
CA ARG A 674 4.41 -84.22 -29.42
C ARG A 674 3.04 -84.87 -29.12
N ARG A 675 2.10 -84.12 -28.62
CA ARG A 675 0.72 -84.60 -28.35
C ARG A 675 -0.19 -84.51 -29.55
N GLY A 676 0.19 -83.80 -30.62
CA GLY A 676 -0.58 -83.59 -31.82
C GLY A 676 -0.34 -84.56 -32.97
N THR A 677 0.50 -85.65 -32.83
CA THR A 677 0.69 -86.72 -33.82
C THR A 677 -0.34 -87.81 -33.56
N PRO A 678 -1.39 -87.96 -34.34
CA PRO A 678 -2.27 -89.13 -34.29
C PRO A 678 -1.46 -90.29 -34.84
N GLY A 679 -1.35 -91.42 -34.10
CA GLY A 679 -0.82 -92.68 -34.56
C GLY A 679 -1.54 -93.15 -35.83
N GLN A 680 -0.80 -93.13 -36.95
CA GLN A 680 -1.15 -94.02 -38.07
C GLN A 680 -0.58 -95.40 -37.71
N GLY A 681 -1.50 -96.30 -37.53
CA GLY A 681 -1.12 -97.71 -37.35
C GLY A 681 -2.32 -98.60 -37.42
N GLY A 682 -2.45 -99.30 -38.59
CA GLY A 682 -3.06 -100.58 -38.75
C GLY A 682 -4.50 -100.66 -39.15
#